data_358755bcc65d1643661aa75e4cec73db
#
_entry.id   358755bcc65d1643661aa75e4cec73db
#
_cell.length_a   1.000
_cell.length_b   1.000
_cell.length_c   1.000
_cell.angle_alpha   90.00
_cell.angle_beta   90.00
_cell.angle_gamma   90.00
#
_symmetry.space_group_name_H-M   'P 1'
#
loop_
_entity.id
_entity.type
_entity.pdbx_description
1 polymer ?
#
loop_
_entity_poly.entity_id
_entity_poly.type
_entity_poly.pdbx_seq_one_letter_code
_entity_poly.pdbx_strand_id
1 'polypeptide(L)'
;MKRLSISLLGSMQVRLDDQEVTAFRSVKNRALLAYLSVEAHHTHDRSVLAGMFWPDHPETAARLNLRQALFALRKLLNVEGTEYIQVDSGTVRFNARADVWIDVVALTDLLAVCERHPHADRADCPICAMHLAEAVALYRGDFLGEVFVGDSFAVEEWILLKREWLRHQVLDALDDLTTFYLRQAAYDQAYRYAWRQIELDPLNENAHRQVMLAQALAGHRSAALSQYEHCRQVLAQDLGVEPAIETVLLAESIRTGDLKPSGMTGETRGSTDFSSPIRHNLPVVQTQLVGRELELEHLRQWLLEPDEQLIVLVGEGGVGKSRLAHAAARKVVQHFRDGVWFVPLVGVGTDARGYETGTLRELLATTIAGSIGLTLQGNTDPCTQLLNYLSGREMLLWLDNFEHLLPATELLWAIVQSAPRVTMLVTSRERLRFQAERILQLTGLPVPPADASDCDTFDSVKLFIARACRVWPAFTINEENLAAIVQICRLLEGLPLGIELAASWVEQFTPMEIAAAIATNVDMLATTFQDFPERHRSVRATFIYSWRLLSPGEQTTLAQLAVFQGTWSREAALRVTQASLADLIALVHKSLVQVVAPGRYTLHTLVRHLAAEQVAAIPAIERVARDRHCSYYSELLAAHETHLRGDHQSTALTTLDAERPNIQVAWEWAIQTARRDDLAQAARSLHLFYKYRNHFQEGKELFARVLDSSHLWPDTSAWQNLRGRLLVCLGDFALHLGQYAEAACLLEQSLRLLHDVPDGTRETALDIAHAMAYLGLVKERQGDYTAAKTMCQASLDRYRLLNDRSGMTTALRSIASVAEGLAQYAEAEGLLRESLALSQEIGNRRESALTLNLLGIVTEMQQRYTEACHYYRQSLQLFSEIGERWGMHLPLGNLGDVAFTLGNYQDAKSYYRAALELLRTSWAVPYMLIQIYRIAAVLAAENQAEQAVELLQLPLHHPALDQAFRERAEALNASLTAMLPPDRLAAAQVRGCGRSLSQVVTVIADLMPSFAHQETY
;
A
#
# COMPACT_ATOMS: atom_id res chain seq x y z
N MET A 1 -52.96 39.83 15.86
CA MET A 1 -51.76 39.05 16.31
C MET A 1 -50.53 39.73 15.74
N LYS A 2 -49.46 39.82 16.46
CA LYS A 2 -48.22 40.44 15.96
C LYS A 2 -47.50 39.43 15.05
N ARG A 3 -47.13 39.90 13.83
CA ARG A 3 -46.45 39.06 12.84
C ARG A 3 -44.93 39.11 13.02
N LEU A 4 -44.30 37.95 13.23
CA LEU A 4 -42.84 37.82 13.25
C LEU A 4 -42.35 37.50 11.81
N SER A 5 -41.40 38.26 11.28
CA SER A 5 -40.76 38.03 10.02
C SER A 5 -39.25 37.83 10.23
N ILE A 6 -38.71 36.74 9.72
CA ILE A 6 -37.29 36.39 9.83
C ILE A 6 -36.76 36.20 8.43
N SER A 7 -35.78 36.99 8.06
CA SER A 7 -35.04 36.87 6.79
C SER A 7 -33.62 36.36 7.07
N LEU A 8 -33.28 35.24 6.48
CA LEU A 8 -32.02 34.52 6.68
C LEU A 8 -31.18 34.40 5.40
N LEU A 9 -31.78 34.71 4.23
CA LEU A 9 -31.15 34.71 2.91
C LEU A 9 -30.50 36.06 2.60
N GLY A 10 -29.19 36.13 2.81
CA GLY A 10 -28.40 37.36 2.83
C GLY A 10 -28.11 37.81 4.27
N SER A 11 -28.10 39.15 4.51
CA SER A 11 -27.97 39.67 5.88
C SER A 11 -29.21 39.33 6.70
N MET A 12 -28.99 38.79 7.92
CA MET A 12 -30.06 38.36 8.84
C MET A 12 -30.86 39.57 9.30
N GLN A 13 -32.18 39.59 9.06
CA GLN A 13 -33.09 40.58 9.54
C GLN A 13 -34.27 39.94 10.28
N VAL A 14 -34.62 40.48 11.44
CA VAL A 14 -35.76 40.03 12.23
C VAL A 14 -36.66 41.23 12.46
N ARG A 15 -37.94 41.10 12.13
CA ARG A 15 -38.93 42.16 12.34
C ARG A 15 -40.16 41.66 13.07
N LEU A 16 -40.63 42.45 13.96
CA LEU A 16 -41.88 42.22 14.71
C LEU A 16 -42.83 43.38 14.46
N ASP A 17 -43.99 43.16 13.82
CA ASP A 17 -44.90 44.19 13.33
C ASP A 17 -44.19 45.30 12.59
N ASP A 18 -43.41 44.97 11.58
CA ASP A 18 -42.59 45.89 10.78
C ASP A 18 -41.51 46.68 11.53
N GLN A 19 -41.34 46.49 12.84
CA GLN A 19 -40.24 47.07 13.58
C GLN A 19 -39.05 46.13 13.62
N GLU A 20 -37.87 46.63 13.26
CA GLU A 20 -36.67 45.84 13.27
C GLU A 20 -36.18 45.51 14.67
N VAL A 21 -35.87 44.24 14.91
CA VAL A 21 -35.33 43.74 16.17
C VAL A 21 -33.81 43.62 16.06
N THR A 22 -33.08 44.61 16.59
CA THR A 22 -31.60 44.68 16.51
C THR A 22 -30.88 44.31 17.78
N ALA A 23 -31.56 44.18 18.93
CA ALA A 23 -30.97 44.06 20.25
C ALA A 23 -30.53 42.62 20.61
N PHE A 24 -29.88 41.91 19.69
CA PHE A 24 -29.29 40.57 19.96
C PHE A 24 -28.03 40.69 20.79
N ARG A 25 -27.93 39.95 21.89
CA ARG A 25 -26.79 40.00 22.82
C ARG A 25 -25.50 39.38 22.26
N SER A 26 -25.60 38.43 21.35
CA SER A 26 -24.43 37.74 20.77
C SER A 26 -24.75 37.14 19.40
N VAL A 27 -23.71 36.81 18.63
CA VAL A 27 -23.83 36.07 17.37
C VAL A 27 -24.51 34.72 17.60
N LYS A 28 -24.17 34.02 18.70
CA LYS A 28 -24.80 32.73 19.07
C LYS A 28 -26.31 32.83 19.28
N ASN A 29 -26.81 33.98 19.77
CA ASN A 29 -28.27 34.20 19.90
C ASN A 29 -28.94 34.31 18.52
N ARG A 30 -28.30 34.96 17.54
CA ARG A 30 -28.78 35.00 16.14
C ARG A 30 -28.77 33.59 15.51
N ALA A 31 -27.67 32.87 15.66
CA ALA A 31 -27.55 31.53 15.14
C ALA A 31 -28.56 30.56 15.78
N LEU A 32 -28.77 30.66 17.09
CA LEU A 32 -29.75 29.83 17.79
C LEU A 32 -31.18 30.12 17.34
N LEU A 33 -31.53 31.40 17.11
CA LEU A 33 -32.84 31.77 16.59
C LEU A 33 -33.02 31.23 15.14
N ALA A 34 -32.01 31.38 14.30
CA ALA A 34 -32.03 30.85 12.94
C ALA A 34 -32.18 29.33 12.92
N TYR A 35 -31.37 28.61 13.76
CA TYR A 35 -31.48 27.16 13.88
C TYR A 35 -32.87 26.72 14.31
N LEU A 36 -33.43 27.28 15.39
CA LEU A 36 -34.74 26.92 15.90
C LEU A 36 -35.85 27.26 14.91
N SER A 37 -35.75 28.37 14.14
CA SER A 37 -36.77 28.79 13.19
C SER A 37 -36.76 27.97 11.92
N VAL A 38 -35.60 27.57 11.42
CA VAL A 38 -35.47 26.71 10.22
C VAL A 38 -35.85 25.27 10.54
N GLU A 39 -35.44 24.76 11.73
CA GLU A 39 -35.72 23.39 12.17
C GLU A 39 -36.99 23.33 13.05
N ALA A 40 -37.97 24.24 12.81
CA ALA A 40 -39.21 24.38 13.59
C ALA A 40 -40.08 23.13 13.64
N HIS A 41 -39.87 22.19 12.72
CA HIS A 41 -40.59 20.90 12.67
C HIS A 41 -40.15 19.94 13.79
N HIS A 42 -38.99 20.15 14.37
CA HIS A 42 -38.40 19.30 15.40
C HIS A 42 -38.52 19.93 16.80
N THR A 43 -38.61 19.04 17.80
CA THR A 43 -38.45 19.40 19.21
C THR A 43 -37.02 19.05 19.60
N HIS A 44 -36.27 20.03 20.07
CA HIS A 44 -34.85 19.91 20.34
C HIS A 44 -34.60 19.65 21.85
N ASP A 45 -33.76 18.67 22.18
CA ASP A 45 -33.30 18.45 23.55
C ASP A 45 -32.33 19.55 23.96
N ARG A 46 -32.48 20.05 25.21
CA ARG A 46 -31.66 21.16 25.72
C ARG A 46 -30.21 20.76 25.96
N SER A 47 -29.92 19.50 26.23
CA SER A 47 -28.55 19.00 26.35
C SER A 47 -27.84 18.97 25.03
N VAL A 48 -28.51 18.54 23.97
CA VAL A 48 -28.01 18.52 22.60
C VAL A 48 -27.72 19.95 22.13
N LEU A 49 -28.66 20.87 22.27
CA LEU A 49 -28.44 22.29 21.92
C LEU A 49 -27.29 22.92 22.70
N ALA A 50 -27.18 22.62 24.01
CA ALA A 50 -26.10 23.15 24.84
C ALA A 50 -24.74 22.64 24.36
N GLY A 51 -24.60 21.34 24.05
CA GLY A 51 -23.37 20.75 23.49
C GLY A 51 -23.04 21.29 22.10
N MET A 52 -24.05 21.47 21.24
CA MET A 52 -23.90 22.01 19.91
C MET A 52 -23.40 23.45 19.88
N PHE A 53 -23.97 24.34 20.71
CA PHE A 53 -23.66 25.79 20.70
C PHE A 53 -22.50 26.17 21.62
N TRP A 54 -22.14 25.36 22.62
CA TRP A 54 -21.07 25.62 23.60
C TRP A 54 -20.22 24.35 23.85
N PRO A 55 -19.57 23.77 22.83
CA PRO A 55 -18.86 22.50 22.97
C PRO A 55 -17.65 22.57 23.92
N ASP A 56 -16.99 23.72 24.01
CA ASP A 56 -15.78 23.91 24.82
C ASP A 56 -16.09 24.16 26.33
N HIS A 57 -17.37 24.16 26.73
CA HIS A 57 -17.78 24.42 28.10
C HIS A 57 -18.21 23.11 28.80
N PRO A 58 -17.92 22.96 30.11
CA PRO A 58 -18.51 21.87 30.88
C PRO A 58 -20.05 21.88 30.77
N GLU A 59 -20.67 20.71 30.78
CA GLU A 59 -22.10 20.53 30.50
C GLU A 59 -23.00 21.48 31.32
N THR A 60 -22.67 21.68 32.61
CA THR A 60 -23.42 22.59 33.53
C THR A 60 -23.33 24.05 33.09
N ALA A 61 -22.16 24.49 32.61
CA ALA A 61 -21.94 25.84 32.09
C ALA A 61 -22.59 26.02 30.72
N ALA A 62 -22.49 25.03 29.81
CA ALA A 62 -23.16 25.04 28.52
C ALA A 62 -24.68 25.13 28.64
N ARG A 63 -25.29 24.37 29.58
CA ARG A 63 -26.72 24.47 29.91
C ARG A 63 -27.12 25.83 30.50
N LEU A 64 -26.25 26.45 31.30
CA LEU A 64 -26.47 27.79 31.84
C LEU A 64 -26.46 28.83 30.71
N ASN A 65 -25.48 28.74 29.79
CA ASN A 65 -25.38 29.64 28.64
C ASN A 65 -26.60 29.52 27.71
N LEU A 66 -27.05 28.30 27.41
CA LEU A 66 -28.26 28.05 26.63
C LEU A 66 -29.49 28.67 27.33
N ARG A 67 -29.60 28.49 28.65
CA ARG A 67 -30.71 29.08 29.43
C ARG A 67 -30.75 30.62 29.34
N GLN A 68 -29.57 31.25 29.40
CA GLN A 68 -29.44 32.71 29.25
C GLN A 68 -29.79 33.17 27.82
N ALA A 69 -29.33 32.43 26.78
CA ALA A 69 -29.64 32.72 25.40
C ALA A 69 -31.17 32.62 25.12
N LEU A 70 -31.79 31.52 25.56
CA LEU A 70 -33.24 31.31 25.41
C LEU A 70 -34.04 32.36 26.15
N PHE A 71 -33.62 32.74 27.38
CA PHE A 71 -34.25 33.81 28.12
C PHE A 71 -34.17 35.15 27.38
N ALA A 72 -33.00 35.48 26.82
CA ALA A 72 -32.79 36.68 26.02
C ALA A 72 -33.68 36.72 24.77
N LEU A 73 -33.74 35.62 24.03
CA LEU A 73 -34.56 35.47 22.82
C LEU A 73 -36.05 35.58 23.13
N ARG A 74 -36.52 34.89 24.19
CA ARG A 74 -37.91 34.97 24.61
C ARG A 74 -38.31 36.39 25.03
N LYS A 75 -37.43 37.12 25.73
CA LYS A 75 -37.65 38.51 26.13
C LYS A 75 -37.73 39.46 24.93
N LEU A 76 -37.00 39.14 23.84
CA LEU A 76 -37.00 39.95 22.61
C LEU A 76 -38.21 39.68 21.71
N LEU A 77 -38.66 38.43 21.64
CA LEU A 77 -39.61 37.98 20.62
C LEU A 77 -41.00 37.68 21.18
N ASN A 78 -41.10 37.11 22.40
CA ASN A 78 -42.40 36.77 22.98
C ASN A 78 -43.14 38.05 23.45
N VAL A 79 -44.37 38.19 23.04
CA VAL A 79 -45.24 39.30 23.35
C VAL A 79 -46.48 38.79 24.05
N GLU A 80 -47.19 39.64 24.80
CA GLU A 80 -48.43 39.27 25.46
C GLU A 80 -49.40 38.55 24.51
N GLY A 81 -49.67 37.26 24.78
CA GLY A 81 -50.55 36.42 24.01
C GLY A 81 -49.93 35.52 22.93
N THR A 82 -48.62 35.66 22.62
CA THR A 82 -47.96 34.82 21.61
C THR A 82 -46.54 34.43 22.07
N GLU A 83 -46.29 33.12 22.26
CA GLU A 83 -44.96 32.56 22.51
C GLU A 83 -44.40 31.97 21.24
N TYR A 84 -43.35 32.61 20.69
CA TYR A 84 -42.63 32.11 19.50
C TYR A 84 -41.62 31.01 19.83
N ILE A 85 -41.04 31.06 21.05
CA ILE A 85 -40.12 30.03 21.53
C ILE A 85 -40.71 29.40 22.79
N GLN A 86 -41.07 28.13 22.68
CA GLN A 86 -41.62 27.32 23.79
C GLN A 86 -40.46 26.52 24.43
N VAL A 87 -40.39 26.60 25.75
CA VAL A 87 -39.32 25.98 26.52
C VAL A 87 -39.92 25.17 27.64
N ASP A 88 -39.77 23.83 27.56
CA ASP A 88 -40.19 22.90 28.61
C ASP A 88 -39.02 22.46 29.50
N SER A 89 -39.25 21.55 30.44
CA SER A 89 -38.23 21.10 31.39
C SER A 89 -36.99 20.48 30.75
N GLY A 90 -37.11 19.80 29.59
CA GLY A 90 -36.05 19.14 28.86
C GLY A 90 -35.90 19.59 27.42
N THR A 91 -36.88 20.28 26.82
CA THR A 91 -36.93 20.51 25.39
C THR A 91 -37.15 21.98 25.05
N VAL A 92 -36.81 22.33 23.80
CA VAL A 92 -37.06 23.66 23.20
C VAL A 92 -37.69 23.44 21.82
N ARG A 93 -38.70 24.22 21.51
CA ARG A 93 -39.40 24.20 20.21
C ARG A 93 -39.72 25.61 19.73
N PHE A 94 -39.58 25.84 18.44
CA PHE A 94 -40.09 27.03 17.78
C PHE A 94 -41.56 26.83 17.42
N ASN A 95 -42.41 27.84 17.70
CA ASN A 95 -43.84 27.74 17.45
C ASN A 95 -44.19 28.08 16.00
N ALA A 96 -44.11 27.12 15.11
CA ALA A 96 -44.48 27.28 13.69
C ALA A 96 -46.02 27.56 13.48
N ARG A 97 -46.86 27.40 14.52
CA ARG A 97 -48.29 27.69 14.43
C ARG A 97 -48.65 29.16 14.72
N ALA A 98 -47.69 29.94 15.20
CA ALA A 98 -47.85 31.37 15.34
C ALA A 98 -47.80 32.07 13.99
N ASP A 99 -48.22 33.36 13.92
CA ASP A 99 -48.13 34.15 12.69
C ASP A 99 -46.64 34.54 12.45
N VAL A 100 -45.93 33.65 11.74
CA VAL A 100 -44.50 33.79 11.44
C VAL A 100 -44.25 33.62 9.96
N TRP A 101 -43.41 34.45 9.42
CA TRP A 101 -42.91 34.31 8.05
C TRP A 101 -41.39 34.21 8.08
N ILE A 102 -40.83 33.19 7.39
CA ILE A 102 -39.40 32.89 7.29
C ILE A 102 -39.09 32.74 5.81
N ASP A 103 -38.14 33.51 5.28
CA ASP A 103 -37.78 33.50 3.85
C ASP A 103 -37.30 32.13 3.36
N VAL A 104 -36.51 31.39 4.16
CA VAL A 104 -36.05 30.03 3.83
C VAL A 104 -37.24 29.07 3.73
N VAL A 105 -38.19 29.13 4.65
CA VAL A 105 -39.40 28.28 4.62
C VAL A 105 -40.28 28.66 3.41
N ALA A 106 -40.49 29.96 3.18
CA ALA A 106 -41.27 30.41 2.03
C ALA A 106 -40.64 29.98 0.69
N LEU A 107 -39.33 30.08 0.56
CA LEU A 107 -38.61 29.61 -0.63
C LEU A 107 -38.78 28.08 -0.81
N THR A 108 -38.58 27.29 0.24
CA THR A 108 -38.72 25.82 0.17
C THR A 108 -40.16 25.39 -0.11
N ASP A 109 -41.14 26.08 0.46
CA ASP A 109 -42.58 25.83 0.18
C ASP A 109 -42.94 26.09 -1.28
N LEU A 110 -42.47 27.19 -1.86
CA LEU A 110 -42.70 27.52 -3.28
C LEU A 110 -42.08 26.44 -4.20
N LEU A 111 -40.86 25.99 -3.91
CA LEU A 111 -40.23 24.91 -4.64
C LEU A 111 -40.99 23.59 -4.51
N ALA A 112 -41.43 23.23 -3.28
CA ALA A 112 -42.23 22.05 -3.02
C ALA A 112 -43.64 22.10 -3.72
N VAL A 113 -44.19 23.26 -3.92
CA VAL A 113 -45.41 23.41 -4.72
C VAL A 113 -45.15 23.05 -6.19
N CYS A 114 -44.02 23.48 -6.76
CA CYS A 114 -43.61 23.13 -8.12
C CYS A 114 -43.35 21.61 -8.28
N GLU A 115 -42.77 20.97 -7.28
CA GLU A 115 -42.53 19.51 -7.31
C GLU A 115 -43.82 18.68 -7.30
N ARG A 116 -44.84 19.16 -6.57
CA ARG A 116 -46.12 18.47 -6.45
C ARG A 116 -47.09 18.80 -7.61
N HIS A 117 -46.82 19.86 -8.38
CA HIS A 117 -47.66 20.26 -9.48
C HIS A 117 -47.57 19.24 -10.63
N PRO A 118 -48.73 18.73 -11.15
CA PRO A 118 -48.72 17.73 -12.23
C PRO A 118 -48.35 18.40 -13.57
N HIS A 119 -47.18 18.15 -14.08
CA HIS A 119 -46.67 18.58 -15.38
C HIS A 119 -45.69 17.52 -15.96
N ALA A 120 -45.54 17.52 -17.30
CA ALA A 120 -44.61 16.64 -17.99
C ALA A 120 -43.15 17.13 -17.88
N ASP A 121 -42.98 18.48 -17.92
CA ASP A 121 -41.69 19.16 -17.73
C ASP A 121 -41.95 20.47 -16.95
N ARG A 122 -41.14 20.66 -15.87
CA ARG A 122 -41.22 21.83 -15.01
C ARG A 122 -40.87 23.11 -15.79
N ALA A 123 -39.91 23.02 -16.69
CA ALA A 123 -39.45 24.12 -17.54
C ALA A 123 -40.44 24.53 -18.64
N ASP A 124 -41.56 23.82 -18.83
CA ASP A 124 -42.63 24.21 -19.78
C ASP A 124 -43.89 24.75 -19.08
N CYS A 125 -43.91 24.70 -17.74
CA CYS A 125 -45.12 25.06 -16.97
C CYS A 125 -45.14 26.52 -16.56
N PRO A 126 -46.10 27.34 -17.04
CA PRO A 126 -46.18 28.75 -16.64
C PRO A 126 -46.49 28.97 -15.16
N ILE A 127 -47.22 28.06 -14.53
CA ILE A 127 -47.55 28.13 -13.10
C ILE A 127 -46.28 27.89 -12.27
N CYS A 128 -45.48 26.88 -12.65
CA CYS A 128 -44.21 26.63 -11.99
C CYS A 128 -43.22 27.77 -12.21
N ALA A 129 -43.14 28.33 -13.43
CA ALA A 129 -42.29 29.47 -13.72
C ALA A 129 -42.60 30.70 -12.84
N MET A 130 -43.89 30.93 -12.53
CA MET A 130 -44.31 31.99 -11.61
C MET A 130 -43.84 31.74 -10.18
N HIS A 131 -44.03 30.52 -9.66
CA HIS A 131 -43.57 30.16 -8.29
C HIS A 131 -42.04 30.11 -8.17
N LEU A 132 -41.35 29.64 -9.23
CA LEU A 132 -39.88 29.65 -9.26
C LEU A 132 -39.33 31.09 -9.30
N ALA A 133 -39.97 32.01 -10.06
CA ALA A 133 -39.57 33.42 -10.07
C ALA A 133 -39.74 34.07 -8.70
N GLU A 134 -40.84 33.75 -8.00
CA GLU A 134 -41.07 34.23 -6.64
C GLU A 134 -40.06 33.65 -5.64
N ALA A 135 -39.74 32.34 -5.72
CA ALA A 135 -38.74 31.66 -4.89
C ALA A 135 -37.34 32.28 -5.07
N VAL A 136 -36.90 32.48 -6.33
CA VAL A 136 -35.62 33.11 -6.62
C VAL A 136 -35.53 34.57 -6.14
N ALA A 137 -36.63 35.32 -6.16
CA ALA A 137 -36.68 36.67 -5.64
C ALA A 137 -36.45 36.77 -4.11
N LEU A 138 -36.74 35.71 -3.38
CA LEU A 138 -36.45 35.62 -1.93
C LEU A 138 -34.94 35.43 -1.65
N TYR A 139 -34.17 34.87 -2.60
CA TYR A 139 -32.73 34.62 -2.39
C TYR A 139 -31.92 35.88 -2.66
N ARG A 140 -31.67 36.68 -1.65
CA ARG A 140 -30.93 37.95 -1.70
C ARG A 140 -29.43 37.79 -1.53
N GLY A 141 -28.96 36.61 -1.06
CA GLY A 141 -27.57 36.24 -0.79
C GLY A 141 -27.52 34.99 0.03
N ASP A 142 -26.30 34.56 0.35
CA ASP A 142 -26.03 33.30 1.07
C ASP A 142 -26.75 33.23 2.42
N PHE A 143 -27.23 32.05 2.76
CA PHE A 143 -27.85 31.76 4.04
C PHE A 143 -26.91 32.12 5.20
N LEU A 144 -27.37 33.02 6.09
CA LEU A 144 -26.61 33.52 7.23
C LEU A 144 -25.20 34.03 6.85
N GLY A 145 -25.06 34.75 5.71
CA GLY A 145 -23.75 35.16 5.18
C GLY A 145 -22.87 35.96 6.13
N GLU A 146 -23.45 36.70 7.08
CA GLU A 146 -22.73 37.52 8.05
C GLU A 146 -22.64 36.89 9.46
N VAL A 147 -23.19 35.68 9.67
CA VAL A 147 -23.19 35.00 10.96
C VAL A 147 -22.08 33.97 11.01
N PHE A 148 -21.10 34.19 11.89
CA PHE A 148 -19.99 33.28 12.12
C PHE A 148 -19.87 32.95 13.61
N VAL A 149 -19.90 31.64 13.96
CA VAL A 149 -19.86 31.10 15.32
C VAL A 149 -18.59 30.28 15.51
N GLY A 150 -17.44 30.94 15.50
CA GLY A 150 -16.11 30.34 15.40
C GLY A 150 -15.69 29.35 16.49
N ASP A 151 -16.46 29.27 17.59
CA ASP A 151 -16.24 28.35 18.72
C ASP A 151 -17.26 27.18 18.74
N SER A 152 -17.98 26.95 17.65
CA SER A 152 -18.94 25.83 17.52
C SER A 152 -18.92 25.23 16.11
N PHE A 153 -18.11 24.21 15.94
CA PHE A 153 -17.99 23.50 14.67
C PHE A 153 -19.34 22.92 14.16
N ALA A 154 -20.13 22.34 15.04
CA ALA A 154 -21.42 21.75 14.68
C ALA A 154 -22.44 22.78 14.15
N VAL A 155 -22.41 24.00 14.67
CA VAL A 155 -23.26 25.10 14.18
C VAL A 155 -22.75 25.60 12.83
N GLU A 156 -21.46 25.79 12.68
CA GLU A 156 -20.86 26.21 11.40
C GLU A 156 -21.08 25.18 10.29
N GLU A 157 -20.92 23.88 10.60
CA GLU A 157 -21.22 22.80 9.66
C GLU A 157 -22.69 22.82 9.22
N TRP A 158 -23.62 22.98 10.14
CA TRP A 158 -25.04 23.13 9.83
C TRP A 158 -25.30 24.34 8.92
N ILE A 159 -24.71 25.50 9.24
CA ILE A 159 -24.83 26.71 8.41
C ILE A 159 -24.31 26.46 7.01
N LEU A 160 -23.10 25.85 6.89
CA LEU A 160 -22.46 25.57 5.60
C LEU A 160 -23.31 24.61 4.75
N LEU A 161 -23.73 23.48 5.33
CA LEU A 161 -24.57 22.51 4.62
C LEU A 161 -25.89 23.11 4.15
N LYS A 162 -26.54 23.92 5.00
CA LYS A 162 -27.80 24.57 4.65
C LYS A 162 -27.60 25.63 3.57
N ARG A 163 -26.48 26.38 3.60
CA ARG A 163 -26.10 27.37 2.60
C ARG A 163 -25.93 26.73 1.22
N GLU A 164 -25.11 25.68 1.15
CA GLU A 164 -24.86 24.97 -0.11
C GLU A 164 -26.13 24.33 -0.67
N TRP A 165 -26.92 23.69 0.21
CA TRP A 165 -28.20 23.11 -0.20
C TRP A 165 -29.15 24.16 -0.80
N LEU A 166 -29.34 25.31 -0.12
CA LEU A 166 -30.21 26.40 -0.61
C LEU A 166 -29.69 27.02 -1.91
N ARG A 167 -28.39 27.19 -2.03
CA ARG A 167 -27.73 27.69 -3.25
C ARG A 167 -28.02 26.78 -4.44
N HIS A 168 -27.88 25.45 -4.26
CA HIS A 168 -28.23 24.50 -5.33
C HIS A 168 -29.69 24.57 -5.72
N GLN A 169 -30.59 24.61 -4.76
CA GLN A 169 -32.02 24.74 -5.06
C GLN A 169 -32.35 26.02 -5.88
N VAL A 170 -31.69 27.12 -5.60
CA VAL A 170 -31.87 28.37 -6.33
C VAL A 170 -31.24 28.31 -7.72
N LEU A 171 -30.07 27.68 -7.88
CA LEU A 171 -29.45 27.48 -9.19
C LEU A 171 -30.31 26.59 -10.10
N ASP A 172 -30.89 25.51 -9.57
CA ASP A 172 -31.84 24.66 -10.31
C ASP A 172 -33.11 25.46 -10.74
N ALA A 173 -33.64 26.26 -9.83
CA ALA A 173 -34.79 27.11 -10.13
C ALA A 173 -34.49 28.18 -11.23
N LEU A 174 -33.28 28.76 -11.21
CA LEU A 174 -32.79 29.68 -12.23
C LEU A 174 -32.59 29.01 -13.59
N ASP A 175 -32.10 27.77 -13.61
CA ASP A 175 -31.92 26.95 -14.81
C ASP A 175 -33.27 26.68 -15.49
N ASP A 176 -34.24 26.20 -14.72
CA ASP A 176 -35.60 25.98 -15.21
C ASP A 176 -36.26 27.24 -15.74
N LEU A 177 -36.12 28.38 -15.05
CA LEU A 177 -36.64 29.67 -15.49
C LEU A 177 -35.95 30.11 -16.80
N THR A 178 -34.64 29.94 -16.89
CA THR A 178 -33.88 30.28 -18.09
C THR A 178 -34.36 29.45 -19.26
N THR A 179 -34.53 28.16 -19.07
CA THR A 179 -35.01 27.22 -20.09
C THR A 179 -36.44 27.57 -20.52
N PHE A 180 -37.33 27.85 -19.54
CA PHE A 180 -38.71 28.27 -19.80
C PHE A 180 -38.75 29.53 -20.71
N TYR A 181 -38.01 30.58 -20.36
CA TYR A 181 -38.05 31.84 -21.14
C TYR A 181 -37.32 31.72 -22.50
N LEU A 182 -36.31 30.85 -22.62
CA LEU A 182 -35.71 30.51 -23.93
C LEU A 182 -36.72 29.87 -24.86
N ARG A 183 -37.53 28.90 -24.34
CA ARG A 183 -38.58 28.23 -25.12
C ARG A 183 -39.74 29.20 -25.50
N GLN A 184 -40.02 30.15 -24.65
CA GLN A 184 -41.02 31.21 -24.91
C GLN A 184 -40.51 32.34 -25.81
N ALA A 185 -39.27 32.24 -26.34
CA ALA A 185 -38.59 33.30 -27.09
C ALA A 185 -38.47 34.64 -26.33
N ALA A 186 -38.59 34.65 -25.02
CA ALA A 186 -38.45 35.81 -24.16
C ALA A 186 -36.97 36.01 -23.74
N TYR A 187 -36.10 36.27 -24.70
CA TYR A 187 -34.65 36.19 -24.55
C TYR A 187 -34.05 37.13 -23.51
N ASP A 188 -34.66 38.33 -23.31
CA ASP A 188 -34.20 39.26 -22.26
C ASP A 188 -34.43 38.74 -20.86
N GLN A 189 -35.51 37.99 -20.64
CA GLN A 189 -35.78 37.37 -19.35
C GLN A 189 -34.88 36.16 -19.14
N ALA A 190 -34.73 35.34 -20.17
CA ALA A 190 -33.78 34.21 -20.12
C ALA A 190 -32.35 34.68 -19.79
N TYR A 191 -31.89 35.76 -20.44
CA TYR A 191 -30.59 36.35 -20.16
C TYR A 191 -30.44 36.78 -18.70
N ARG A 192 -31.46 37.42 -18.11
CA ARG A 192 -31.39 37.85 -16.69
C ARG A 192 -31.24 36.68 -15.72
N TYR A 193 -31.98 35.60 -15.93
CA TYR A 193 -31.91 34.44 -15.04
C TYR A 193 -30.62 33.64 -15.26
N ALA A 194 -30.17 33.51 -16.50
CA ALA A 194 -28.90 32.89 -16.82
C ALA A 194 -27.71 33.67 -16.23
N TRP A 195 -27.76 35.00 -16.34
CA TRP A 195 -26.72 35.86 -15.74
C TRP A 195 -26.69 35.76 -14.23
N ARG A 196 -27.86 35.63 -13.59
CA ARG A 196 -27.95 35.44 -12.15
C ARG A 196 -27.34 34.09 -11.68
N GLN A 197 -27.38 33.07 -12.53
CA GLN A 197 -26.64 31.82 -12.25
C GLN A 197 -25.13 32.04 -12.24
N ILE A 198 -24.60 32.80 -13.21
CA ILE A 198 -23.16 33.13 -13.28
C ILE A 198 -22.74 33.99 -12.08
N GLU A 199 -23.58 34.92 -11.60
CA GLU A 199 -23.29 35.69 -10.38
C GLU A 199 -23.19 34.81 -9.14
N LEU A 200 -23.97 33.73 -9.05
CA LEU A 200 -23.94 32.78 -7.95
C LEU A 200 -22.86 31.75 -8.13
N ASP A 201 -22.56 31.30 -9.35
CA ASP A 201 -21.56 30.32 -9.70
C ASP A 201 -20.86 30.68 -11.01
N PRO A 202 -19.73 31.42 -10.95
CA PRO A 202 -19.00 31.84 -12.15
C PRO A 202 -18.40 30.69 -12.98
N LEU A 203 -18.28 29.50 -12.40
CA LEU A 203 -17.71 28.33 -13.07
C LEU A 203 -18.78 27.46 -13.76
N ASN A 204 -20.04 27.84 -13.67
CA ASN A 204 -21.16 27.12 -14.30
C ASN A 204 -21.17 27.31 -15.81
N GLU A 205 -20.51 26.41 -16.55
CA GLU A 205 -20.48 26.47 -18.01
C GLU A 205 -21.87 26.41 -18.68
N ASN A 206 -22.84 25.71 -18.05
CA ASN A 206 -24.21 25.68 -18.58
C ASN A 206 -24.84 27.04 -18.55
N ALA A 207 -24.68 27.82 -17.48
CA ALA A 207 -25.16 29.19 -17.39
C ALA A 207 -24.50 30.09 -18.46
N HIS A 208 -23.19 29.93 -18.70
CA HIS A 208 -22.49 30.63 -19.76
C HIS A 208 -23.06 30.28 -21.14
N ARG A 209 -23.34 29.00 -21.44
CA ARG A 209 -23.99 28.57 -22.69
C ARG A 209 -25.38 29.18 -22.85
N GLN A 210 -26.17 29.20 -21.78
CA GLN A 210 -27.51 29.80 -21.79
C GLN A 210 -27.47 31.31 -22.05
N VAL A 211 -26.51 32.04 -21.48
CA VAL A 211 -26.29 33.46 -21.77
C VAL A 211 -25.91 33.67 -23.25
N MET A 212 -24.97 32.86 -23.75
CA MET A 212 -24.57 32.88 -25.14
C MET A 212 -25.75 32.63 -26.09
N LEU A 213 -26.56 31.61 -25.78
CA LEU A 213 -27.74 31.24 -26.55
C LEU A 213 -28.80 32.36 -26.54
N ALA A 214 -29.14 32.89 -25.34
CA ALA A 214 -30.11 33.99 -25.21
C ALA A 214 -29.69 35.24 -26.01
N GLN A 215 -28.41 35.62 -25.91
CA GLN A 215 -27.84 36.74 -26.65
C GLN A 215 -27.83 36.50 -28.17
N ALA A 216 -27.42 35.30 -28.60
CA ALA A 216 -27.37 34.95 -30.01
C ALA A 216 -28.78 34.95 -30.65
N LEU A 217 -29.79 34.38 -29.95
CA LEU A 217 -31.19 34.35 -30.41
C LEU A 217 -31.85 35.74 -30.38
N ALA A 218 -31.42 36.63 -29.47
CA ALA A 218 -31.81 38.04 -29.46
C ALA A 218 -31.14 38.87 -30.56
N GLY A 219 -30.26 38.30 -31.38
CA GLY A 219 -29.53 38.98 -32.45
C GLY A 219 -28.20 39.62 -32.01
N HIS A 220 -27.80 39.48 -30.76
CA HIS A 220 -26.57 40.08 -30.19
C HIS A 220 -25.37 39.18 -30.32
N ARG A 221 -24.99 38.77 -31.55
CA ARG A 221 -23.96 37.77 -31.82
C ARG A 221 -22.57 38.11 -31.25
N SER A 222 -22.18 39.40 -31.30
CA SER A 222 -20.88 39.81 -30.74
C SER A 222 -20.83 39.68 -29.23
N ALA A 223 -21.91 39.97 -28.52
CA ALA A 223 -22.01 39.82 -27.08
C ALA A 223 -21.97 38.33 -26.68
N ALA A 224 -22.64 37.46 -27.45
CA ALA A 224 -22.58 36.01 -27.21
C ALA A 224 -21.17 35.45 -27.36
N LEU A 225 -20.39 35.89 -28.36
CA LEU A 225 -19.00 35.47 -28.54
C LEU A 225 -18.05 36.05 -27.46
N SER A 226 -18.33 37.27 -27.00
CA SER A 226 -17.60 37.84 -25.85
C SER A 226 -17.84 37.05 -24.57
N GLN A 227 -19.05 36.50 -24.39
CA GLN A 227 -19.37 35.65 -23.26
C GLN A 227 -18.62 34.32 -23.33
N TYR A 228 -18.44 33.77 -24.54
CA TYR A 228 -17.56 32.58 -24.70
C TYR A 228 -16.11 32.86 -24.26
N GLU A 229 -15.53 33.98 -24.69
CA GLU A 229 -14.17 34.35 -24.28
C GLU A 229 -14.07 34.59 -22.77
N HIS A 230 -15.10 35.17 -22.15
CA HIS A 230 -15.18 35.35 -20.72
C HIS A 230 -15.23 33.98 -19.99
N CYS A 231 -16.07 33.07 -20.45
CA CYS A 231 -16.13 31.68 -19.92
C CYS A 231 -14.75 31.00 -20.01
N ARG A 232 -14.09 31.07 -21.16
CA ARG A 232 -12.78 30.51 -21.39
C ARG A 232 -11.72 31.07 -20.41
N GLN A 233 -11.76 32.40 -20.20
CA GLN A 233 -10.84 33.08 -19.28
C GLN A 233 -11.05 32.64 -17.82
N VAL A 234 -12.30 32.58 -17.36
CA VAL A 234 -12.63 32.18 -16.00
C VAL A 234 -12.22 30.73 -15.75
N LEU A 235 -12.52 29.81 -16.68
CA LEU A 235 -12.14 28.40 -16.56
C LEU A 235 -10.60 28.21 -16.59
N ALA A 236 -9.90 28.96 -17.43
CA ALA A 236 -8.46 28.92 -17.52
C ALA A 236 -7.76 29.48 -16.25
N GLN A 237 -8.30 30.55 -15.66
CA GLN A 237 -7.74 31.19 -14.47
C GLN A 237 -8.00 30.38 -13.20
N ASP A 238 -9.23 29.87 -13.01
CA ASP A 238 -9.64 29.27 -11.75
C ASP A 238 -9.47 27.74 -11.74
N LEU A 239 -9.58 27.07 -12.91
CA LEU A 239 -9.49 25.63 -13.03
C LEU A 239 -8.33 25.13 -13.92
N GLY A 240 -7.73 26.01 -14.74
CA GLY A 240 -6.66 25.62 -15.67
C GLY A 240 -7.14 24.73 -16.83
N VAL A 241 -8.43 24.77 -17.18
CA VAL A 241 -9.03 23.93 -18.21
C VAL A 241 -9.63 24.76 -19.36
N GLU A 242 -9.68 24.16 -20.54
CA GLU A 242 -10.44 24.73 -21.67
C GLU A 242 -11.94 24.40 -21.52
N PRO A 243 -12.85 25.23 -22.11
CA PRO A 243 -14.28 24.97 -22.08
C PRO A 243 -14.67 23.60 -22.67
N ALA A 244 -15.74 23.01 -22.16
CA ALA A 244 -16.29 21.76 -22.64
C ALA A 244 -16.63 21.83 -24.14
N ILE A 245 -16.60 20.68 -24.82
CA ILE A 245 -16.80 20.63 -26.29
C ILE A 245 -18.14 21.23 -26.74
N GLU A 246 -19.18 21.11 -25.91
CA GLU A 246 -20.50 21.68 -26.15
C GLU A 246 -20.47 23.21 -26.18
N THR A 247 -19.67 23.84 -25.32
CA THR A 247 -19.50 25.28 -25.25
C THR A 247 -18.73 25.81 -26.46
N VAL A 248 -17.70 25.03 -26.89
CA VAL A 248 -16.92 25.33 -28.11
C VAL A 248 -17.80 25.22 -29.36
N LEU A 249 -18.57 24.12 -29.48
CA LEU A 249 -19.47 23.90 -30.62
C LEU A 249 -20.58 24.98 -30.70
N LEU A 250 -21.14 25.40 -29.57
CA LEU A 250 -22.08 26.50 -29.52
C LEU A 250 -21.45 27.81 -30.03
N ALA A 251 -20.24 28.12 -29.58
CA ALA A 251 -19.52 29.31 -30.03
C ALA A 251 -19.27 29.26 -31.55
N GLU A 252 -18.93 28.10 -32.10
CA GLU A 252 -18.75 27.90 -33.53
C GLU A 252 -20.08 28.06 -34.31
N SER A 253 -21.17 27.48 -33.83
CA SER A 253 -22.51 27.65 -34.41
C SER A 253 -22.97 29.11 -34.39
N ILE A 254 -22.64 29.87 -33.35
CA ILE A 254 -22.87 31.30 -33.26
C ILE A 254 -21.99 32.03 -34.27
N ARG A 255 -20.72 31.62 -34.49
CA ARG A 255 -19.77 32.23 -35.42
C ARG A 255 -20.14 31.99 -36.89
N THR A 256 -20.64 30.79 -37.24
CA THR A 256 -21.12 30.46 -38.61
C THR A 256 -22.50 31.01 -38.95
N GLY A 257 -23.31 31.26 -37.94
CA GLY A 257 -24.68 31.74 -38.10
C GLY A 257 -25.71 30.64 -38.34
N ASP A 258 -25.36 29.38 -38.04
CA ASP A 258 -26.22 28.21 -38.28
C ASP A 258 -27.18 27.92 -37.12
N LEU A 259 -27.39 28.87 -36.22
CA LEU A 259 -28.39 28.78 -35.17
C LEU A 259 -29.80 28.89 -35.78
N LYS A 260 -30.43 27.73 -36.04
CA LYS A 260 -31.88 27.70 -36.37
C LYS A 260 -32.68 27.76 -35.07
N PRO A 261 -33.66 28.67 -34.95
CA PRO A 261 -34.64 28.62 -33.88
C PRO A 261 -35.49 27.34 -34.06
N SER A 262 -35.22 26.31 -33.24
CA SER A 262 -36.11 25.15 -33.17
C SER A 262 -37.35 25.51 -32.37
N GLY A 263 -38.35 26.00 -33.10
CA GLY A 263 -39.69 26.25 -32.59
C GLY A 263 -40.75 25.80 -33.57
N MET A 264 -41.51 24.76 -33.23
CA MET A 264 -42.85 24.39 -33.72
C MET A 264 -42.95 23.91 -35.17
N THR A 265 -43.00 22.63 -35.42
CA THR A 265 -44.13 21.86 -35.92
C THR A 265 -43.70 20.40 -35.98
N GLY A 266 -44.59 19.46 -35.54
CA GLY A 266 -44.31 18.05 -35.55
C GLY A 266 -44.13 17.52 -36.96
N GLU A 267 -43.07 16.76 -37.11
CA GLU A 267 -43.02 15.54 -37.94
C GLU A 267 -41.69 14.81 -37.70
N THR A 268 -41.83 13.58 -37.39
CA THR A 268 -40.93 12.44 -37.21
C THR A 268 -39.61 12.41 -37.98
N ARG A 269 -38.59 11.98 -37.26
CA ARG A 269 -37.41 11.19 -37.59
C ARG A 269 -36.05 11.90 -37.64
N GLY A 270 -35.20 11.51 -36.68
CA GLY A 270 -33.75 11.73 -36.67
C GLY A 270 -33.23 12.07 -35.26
N SER A 271 -32.99 11.06 -34.44
CA SER A 271 -32.46 11.14 -33.12
C SER A 271 -31.18 11.98 -33.01
N THR A 272 -31.31 13.15 -32.39
CA THR A 272 -30.30 13.70 -31.51
C THR A 272 -31.02 14.11 -30.23
N ASP A 273 -30.98 13.20 -29.25
CA ASP A 273 -31.54 13.40 -27.93
C ASP A 273 -30.87 14.60 -27.26
N PHE A 274 -31.55 15.70 -27.12
CA PHE A 274 -31.27 16.69 -26.06
C PHE A 274 -31.90 16.10 -24.79
N SER A 275 -31.13 15.28 -24.08
CA SER A 275 -31.51 14.70 -22.78
C SER A 275 -31.81 15.81 -21.78
N SER A 276 -32.88 15.64 -21.01
CA SER A 276 -33.24 16.39 -19.81
C SER A 276 -32.00 16.59 -18.91
N PRO A 277 -31.93 17.68 -18.16
CA PRO A 277 -30.79 17.89 -17.24
C PRO A 277 -30.65 16.71 -16.34
N ILE A 278 -29.48 16.12 -16.40
CA ILE A 278 -29.18 14.87 -15.67
C ILE A 278 -29.16 15.22 -14.19
N ARG A 279 -30.05 14.62 -13.42
CA ARG A 279 -30.18 14.89 -11.99
C ARG A 279 -29.05 14.19 -11.22
N HIS A 280 -28.23 14.94 -10.52
CA HIS A 280 -27.23 14.38 -9.58
C HIS A 280 -26.92 15.37 -8.48
N ASN A 281 -26.53 14.84 -7.30
CA ASN A 281 -26.00 15.60 -6.17
C ASN A 281 -24.54 15.25 -5.89
N LEU A 282 -23.77 14.82 -6.90
CA LEU A 282 -22.37 14.42 -6.73
C LEU A 282 -21.53 15.59 -6.22
N PRO A 283 -20.68 15.37 -5.21
CA PRO A 283 -19.82 16.42 -4.68
C PRO A 283 -18.82 16.91 -5.73
N VAL A 284 -18.49 18.20 -5.68
CA VAL A 284 -17.45 18.77 -6.54
C VAL A 284 -16.09 18.39 -6.01
N VAL A 285 -15.35 17.58 -6.75
CA VAL A 285 -13.98 17.19 -6.41
C VAL A 285 -13.00 18.00 -7.26
N GLN A 286 -12.16 18.81 -6.62
CA GLN A 286 -11.23 19.74 -7.27
C GLN A 286 -9.95 19.09 -7.82
N THR A 287 -9.72 17.79 -7.59
CA THR A 287 -8.49 17.11 -7.95
C THR A 287 -8.76 15.89 -8.81
N GLN A 288 -8.00 15.73 -9.90
CA GLN A 288 -8.08 14.55 -10.76
C GLN A 288 -7.72 13.29 -9.99
N LEU A 289 -8.33 12.18 -10.37
CA LEU A 289 -7.92 10.84 -9.94
C LEU A 289 -6.62 10.50 -10.65
N VAL A 290 -5.61 10.11 -9.90
CA VAL A 290 -4.31 9.66 -10.46
C VAL A 290 -4.27 8.15 -10.40
N GLY A 291 -4.04 7.52 -11.54
CA GLY A 291 -4.05 6.07 -11.70
C GLY A 291 -5.45 5.47 -11.60
N ARG A 292 -5.51 4.15 -11.41
CA ARG A 292 -6.77 3.40 -11.29
C ARG A 292 -7.60 3.32 -12.58
N GLU A 293 -7.00 3.48 -13.74
CA GLU A 293 -7.72 3.46 -15.02
C GLU A 293 -8.41 2.11 -15.25
N LEU A 294 -7.76 1.01 -14.88
CA LEU A 294 -8.33 -0.34 -15.02
C LEU A 294 -9.52 -0.56 -14.07
N GLU A 295 -9.35 -0.21 -12.79
CA GLU A 295 -10.42 -0.33 -11.80
C GLU A 295 -11.60 0.59 -12.15
N LEU A 296 -11.32 1.80 -12.64
CA LEU A 296 -12.34 2.74 -13.07
C LEU A 296 -13.13 2.23 -14.27
N GLU A 297 -12.46 1.60 -15.25
CA GLU A 297 -13.12 1.03 -16.42
C GLU A 297 -13.94 -0.22 -16.06
N HIS A 298 -13.41 -1.11 -15.21
CA HIS A 298 -14.17 -2.25 -14.69
C HIS A 298 -15.43 -1.79 -13.95
N LEU A 299 -15.27 -0.77 -13.08
CA LEU A 299 -16.39 -0.24 -12.30
C LEU A 299 -17.44 0.40 -13.21
N ARG A 300 -17.00 1.14 -14.26
CA ARG A 300 -17.91 1.71 -15.27
C ARG A 300 -18.70 0.62 -15.99
N GLN A 301 -18.04 -0.47 -16.41
CA GLN A 301 -18.70 -1.59 -17.07
C GLN A 301 -19.75 -2.22 -16.16
N TRP A 302 -19.41 -2.53 -14.91
CA TRP A 302 -20.33 -3.14 -13.94
C TRP A 302 -21.54 -2.25 -13.63
N LEU A 303 -21.34 -0.94 -13.50
CA LEU A 303 -22.42 0.01 -13.26
C LEU A 303 -23.44 0.10 -14.43
N LEU A 304 -23.05 -0.33 -15.61
CA LEU A 304 -23.88 -0.35 -16.82
C LEU A 304 -24.42 -1.76 -17.15
N GLU A 305 -24.03 -2.80 -16.42
CA GLU A 305 -24.56 -4.15 -16.56
C GLU A 305 -25.97 -4.23 -15.91
N PRO A 306 -27.04 -4.57 -16.64
CA PRO A 306 -28.40 -4.53 -16.11
C PRO A 306 -28.64 -5.51 -14.95
N ASP A 307 -27.85 -6.59 -14.85
CA ASP A 307 -27.99 -7.64 -13.84
C ASP A 307 -27.20 -7.33 -12.56
N GLU A 308 -26.36 -6.28 -12.55
CA GLU A 308 -25.50 -5.90 -11.44
C GLU A 308 -26.09 -4.75 -10.64
N GLN A 309 -26.87 -5.07 -9.62
CA GLN A 309 -27.55 -4.05 -8.78
C GLN A 309 -26.76 -3.61 -7.55
N LEU A 310 -25.83 -4.43 -7.06
CA LEU A 310 -25.08 -4.14 -5.82
C LEU A 310 -23.57 -4.32 -6.03
N ILE A 311 -22.88 -3.20 -6.15
CA ILE A 311 -21.43 -3.15 -6.34
C ILE A 311 -20.80 -2.56 -5.09
N VAL A 312 -19.82 -3.26 -4.53
CA VAL A 312 -19.17 -2.90 -3.27
C VAL A 312 -17.68 -2.67 -3.47
N LEU A 313 -17.22 -1.47 -3.18
CA LEU A 313 -15.79 -1.12 -3.12
C LEU A 313 -15.28 -1.39 -1.70
N VAL A 314 -14.38 -2.37 -1.56
CA VAL A 314 -13.82 -2.77 -0.27
C VAL A 314 -12.33 -2.44 -0.21
N GLY A 315 -11.84 -2.00 0.93
CA GLY A 315 -10.41 -1.73 1.16
C GLY A 315 -10.15 -0.88 2.39
N GLU A 316 -8.89 -0.68 2.69
CA GLU A 316 -8.43 0.08 3.87
C GLU A 316 -8.87 1.56 3.85
N GLY A 317 -8.81 2.19 5.04
CA GLY A 317 -9.01 3.63 5.16
C GLY A 317 -7.91 4.40 4.42
N GLY A 318 -8.28 5.38 3.59
CA GLY A 318 -7.31 6.18 2.84
C GLY A 318 -6.85 5.59 1.49
N VAL A 319 -7.35 4.40 1.09
CA VAL A 319 -6.98 3.74 -0.18
C VAL A 319 -7.64 4.37 -1.42
N GLY A 320 -8.58 5.29 -1.25
CA GLY A 320 -9.20 6.04 -2.35
C GLY A 320 -10.55 5.51 -2.83
N LYS A 321 -11.27 4.68 -2.04
CA LYS A 321 -12.61 4.13 -2.40
C LYS A 321 -13.59 5.20 -2.85
N SER A 322 -13.82 6.22 -2.03
CA SER A 322 -14.77 7.30 -2.31
C SER A 322 -14.37 8.12 -3.54
N ARG A 323 -13.06 8.30 -3.78
CA ARG A 323 -12.56 8.99 -4.98
C ARG A 323 -12.82 8.21 -6.27
N LEU A 324 -12.58 6.89 -6.22
CA LEU A 324 -12.87 6.00 -7.35
C LEU A 324 -14.36 5.91 -7.61
N ALA A 325 -15.18 5.77 -6.55
CA ALA A 325 -16.64 5.76 -6.66
C ALA A 325 -17.17 7.05 -7.29
N HIS A 326 -16.66 8.21 -6.85
CA HIS A 326 -16.99 9.51 -7.44
C HIS A 326 -16.65 9.60 -8.92
N ALA A 327 -15.42 9.20 -9.31
CA ALA A 327 -14.99 9.21 -10.70
C ALA A 327 -15.83 8.29 -11.58
N ALA A 328 -16.19 7.09 -11.07
CA ALA A 328 -17.05 6.17 -11.77
C ALA A 328 -18.50 6.69 -11.90
N ALA A 329 -19.07 7.20 -10.80
CA ALA A 329 -20.41 7.78 -10.79
C ALA A 329 -20.52 8.93 -11.79
N ARG A 330 -19.53 9.83 -11.86
CA ARG A 330 -19.50 10.91 -12.88
C ARG A 330 -19.47 10.41 -14.31
N LYS A 331 -18.75 9.33 -14.61
CA LYS A 331 -18.69 8.76 -15.96
C LYS A 331 -20.00 8.14 -16.44
N VAL A 332 -20.87 7.71 -15.53
CA VAL A 332 -22.12 7.03 -15.84
C VAL A 332 -23.37 7.89 -15.63
N VAL A 333 -23.23 9.15 -15.24
CA VAL A 333 -24.34 10.07 -14.92
C VAL A 333 -25.40 10.09 -16.05
N GLN A 334 -24.97 10.07 -17.32
CA GLN A 334 -25.85 10.13 -18.47
C GLN A 334 -26.68 8.85 -18.72
N HIS A 335 -26.35 7.75 -18.06
CA HIS A 335 -26.99 6.46 -18.31
C HIS A 335 -28.16 6.16 -17.35
N PHE A 336 -28.30 6.95 -16.27
CA PHE A 336 -29.37 6.75 -15.29
C PHE A 336 -30.45 7.82 -15.48
N ARG A 337 -31.64 7.41 -15.92
CA ARG A 337 -32.76 8.32 -16.25
C ARG A 337 -33.20 9.17 -15.08
N ASP A 338 -33.29 8.60 -13.88
CA ASP A 338 -33.72 9.28 -12.66
C ASP A 338 -32.52 9.81 -11.83
N GLY A 339 -31.31 9.78 -12.40
CA GLY A 339 -30.12 10.46 -11.89
C GLY A 339 -29.18 9.59 -11.05
N VAL A 340 -28.10 10.23 -10.58
CA VAL A 340 -27.06 9.65 -9.75
C VAL A 340 -27.00 10.37 -8.42
N TRP A 341 -27.16 9.64 -7.32
CA TRP A 341 -27.38 10.23 -6.01
C TRP A 341 -26.30 9.79 -5.02
N PHE A 342 -25.55 10.75 -4.53
CA PHE A 342 -24.57 10.59 -3.46
C PHE A 342 -25.26 10.64 -2.11
N VAL A 343 -25.05 9.61 -1.28
CA VAL A 343 -25.59 9.47 0.06
C VAL A 343 -24.43 9.36 1.05
N PRO A 344 -24.04 10.47 1.70
CA PRO A 344 -23.01 10.45 2.73
C PRO A 344 -23.55 9.80 4.00
N LEU A 345 -22.96 8.69 4.42
CA LEU A 345 -23.39 7.95 5.62
C LEU A 345 -22.55 8.26 6.86
N VAL A 346 -21.57 9.12 6.71
CA VAL A 346 -20.71 9.55 7.83
C VAL A 346 -21.54 10.25 8.90
N GLY A 347 -21.41 9.78 10.15
CA GLY A 347 -22.17 10.35 11.27
C GLY A 347 -23.57 9.76 11.46
N VAL A 348 -24.10 9.00 10.52
CA VAL A 348 -25.38 8.30 10.66
C VAL A 348 -25.21 7.13 11.63
N GLY A 349 -25.81 7.20 12.82
CA GLY A 349 -25.75 6.11 13.81
C GLY A 349 -24.39 5.90 14.49
N THR A 350 -23.50 6.89 14.52
CA THR A 350 -22.16 6.77 15.14
C THR A 350 -22.17 6.48 16.65
N ASP A 351 -23.26 6.77 17.34
CA ASP A 351 -23.49 6.40 18.75
C ASP A 351 -24.19 5.03 18.90
N ALA A 352 -24.18 4.22 17.83
CA ALA A 352 -24.96 3.01 17.66
C ALA A 352 -24.64 1.82 18.61
N ARG A 353 -23.79 1.98 19.61
CA ARG A 353 -23.66 1.03 20.71
C ARG A 353 -24.90 1.07 21.60
N GLY A 354 -26.00 0.50 21.09
CA GLY A 354 -27.26 0.43 21.83
C GLY A 354 -28.51 0.66 21.01
N TYR A 355 -28.43 1.00 19.73
CA TYR A 355 -29.62 1.06 18.88
C TYR A 355 -30.07 -0.34 18.44
N GLU A 356 -31.36 -0.58 18.51
CA GLU A 356 -31.96 -1.78 17.88
C GLU A 356 -31.79 -1.71 16.34
N THR A 357 -31.60 -2.85 15.70
CA THR A 357 -31.42 -2.98 14.24
C THR A 357 -32.52 -2.24 13.44
N GLY A 358 -33.76 -2.23 13.96
CA GLY A 358 -34.90 -1.52 13.37
C GLY A 358 -34.67 -0.01 13.25
N THR A 359 -34.15 0.62 14.31
CA THR A 359 -33.87 2.07 14.34
C THR A 359 -32.77 2.47 13.34
N LEU A 360 -31.73 1.66 13.19
CA LEU A 360 -30.66 1.91 12.20
C LEU A 360 -31.18 1.81 10.77
N ARG A 361 -32.09 0.87 10.51
CA ARG A 361 -32.73 0.67 9.21
C ARG A 361 -33.60 1.88 8.84
N GLU A 362 -34.39 2.41 9.75
CA GLU A 362 -35.21 3.61 9.55
C GLU A 362 -34.34 4.86 9.34
N LEU A 363 -33.23 4.97 10.08
CA LEU A 363 -32.29 6.08 9.96
C LEU A 363 -31.59 6.05 8.58
N LEU A 364 -31.17 4.88 8.11
CA LEU A 364 -30.62 4.70 6.76
C LEU A 364 -31.65 5.08 5.70
N ALA A 365 -32.88 4.60 5.82
CA ALA A 365 -33.96 4.92 4.88
C ALA A 365 -34.24 6.42 4.82
N THR A 366 -34.27 7.10 5.96
CA THR A 366 -34.47 8.55 6.05
C THR A 366 -33.30 9.31 5.41
N THR A 367 -32.05 8.84 5.61
CA THR A 367 -30.88 9.46 5.02
C THR A 367 -30.86 9.32 3.48
N ILE A 368 -31.18 8.13 2.98
CA ILE A 368 -31.32 7.91 1.52
C ILE A 368 -32.44 8.80 0.98
N ALA A 369 -33.62 8.81 1.61
CA ALA A 369 -34.77 9.63 1.22
C ALA A 369 -34.39 11.12 1.14
N GLY A 370 -33.71 11.64 2.19
CA GLY A 370 -33.24 13.02 2.20
C GLY A 370 -32.27 13.34 1.08
N SER A 371 -31.33 12.42 0.77
CA SER A 371 -30.32 12.61 -0.30
C SER A 371 -30.93 12.65 -1.70
N ILE A 372 -32.01 11.87 -1.94
CA ILE A 372 -32.74 11.85 -3.23
C ILE A 372 -33.87 12.86 -3.31
N GLY A 373 -34.05 13.72 -2.30
CA GLY A 373 -35.11 14.72 -2.25
C GLY A 373 -36.51 14.17 -1.94
N LEU A 374 -36.62 12.95 -1.40
CA LEU A 374 -37.90 12.33 -1.03
C LEU A 374 -38.34 12.82 0.35
N THR A 375 -39.48 13.55 0.39
CA THR A 375 -40.09 13.95 1.63
C THR A 375 -40.97 12.84 2.19
N LEU A 376 -40.56 12.25 3.30
CA LEU A 376 -41.31 11.19 3.99
C LEU A 376 -42.54 11.78 4.69
N GLN A 377 -43.69 11.15 4.54
CA GLN A 377 -44.99 11.65 5.07
C GLN A 377 -45.46 10.86 6.29
N GLY A 378 -45.81 11.55 7.35
CA GLY A 378 -46.71 11.17 8.45
C GLY A 378 -46.36 9.84 9.15
N ASN A 379 -47.36 9.01 9.42
CA ASN A 379 -47.34 7.80 10.26
C ASN A 379 -46.94 6.50 9.53
N THR A 380 -46.42 6.56 8.31
CA THR A 380 -46.05 5.35 7.52
C THR A 380 -44.55 5.09 7.69
N ASP A 381 -44.13 3.81 7.78
CA ASP A 381 -42.74 3.39 7.91
C ASP A 381 -41.85 4.00 6.82
N PRO A 382 -40.75 4.69 7.17
CA PRO A 382 -39.81 5.31 6.23
C PRO A 382 -39.27 4.35 5.18
N CYS A 383 -38.99 3.09 5.58
CA CYS A 383 -38.50 2.05 4.68
C CYS A 383 -39.51 1.74 3.58
N THR A 384 -40.77 1.58 3.94
CA THR A 384 -41.87 1.28 3.00
C THR A 384 -42.06 2.43 2.01
N GLN A 385 -41.99 3.67 2.46
CA GLN A 385 -42.10 4.83 1.58
C GLN A 385 -40.94 4.92 0.59
N LEU A 386 -39.71 4.70 1.06
CA LEU A 386 -38.52 4.67 0.22
C LEU A 386 -38.60 3.56 -0.84
N LEU A 387 -38.96 2.35 -0.46
CA LEU A 387 -39.07 1.21 -1.38
C LEU A 387 -40.13 1.47 -2.47
N ASN A 388 -41.29 2.01 -2.10
CA ASN A 388 -42.33 2.40 -3.06
C ASN A 388 -41.86 3.47 -4.03
N TYR A 389 -41.09 4.45 -3.58
CA TYR A 389 -40.53 5.48 -4.44
C TYR A 389 -39.50 4.92 -5.42
N LEU A 390 -38.62 4.01 -4.94
CA LEU A 390 -37.53 3.43 -5.75
C LEU A 390 -38.03 2.41 -6.78
N SER A 391 -39.16 1.72 -6.54
CA SER A 391 -39.64 0.58 -7.35
C SER A 391 -39.84 0.86 -8.83
N GLY A 392 -40.09 2.12 -9.21
CA GLY A 392 -40.27 2.54 -10.61
C GLY A 392 -39.13 3.38 -11.20
N ARG A 393 -38.04 3.58 -10.47
CA ARG A 393 -36.95 4.47 -10.82
C ARG A 393 -35.75 3.73 -11.40
N GLU A 394 -35.01 4.46 -12.26
CA GLU A 394 -33.75 4.02 -12.87
C GLU A 394 -32.65 4.99 -12.46
N MET A 395 -31.99 4.69 -11.32
CA MET A 395 -31.01 5.57 -10.70
C MET A 395 -29.83 4.83 -10.11
N LEU A 396 -28.73 5.55 -9.92
CA LEU A 396 -27.57 5.08 -9.15
C LEU A 396 -27.58 5.72 -7.75
N LEU A 397 -27.53 4.89 -6.72
CA LEU A 397 -27.33 5.31 -5.34
C LEU A 397 -25.88 5.03 -4.94
N TRP A 398 -25.09 6.04 -4.72
CA TRP A 398 -23.75 5.89 -4.16
C TRP A 398 -23.77 6.11 -2.65
N LEU A 399 -23.66 4.99 -1.91
CA LEU A 399 -23.67 4.93 -0.45
C LEU A 399 -22.22 4.95 0.07
N ASP A 400 -21.78 6.09 0.63
CA ASP A 400 -20.38 6.26 1.04
C ASP A 400 -20.18 6.02 2.54
N ASN A 401 -19.16 5.21 2.90
CA ASN A 401 -18.82 4.82 4.27
C ASN A 401 -19.87 3.96 5.00
N PHE A 402 -20.23 2.86 4.43
CA PHE A 402 -21.29 1.98 4.96
C PHE A 402 -20.86 1.11 6.15
N GLU A 403 -19.58 0.98 6.48
CA GLU A 403 -19.02 0.02 7.45
C GLU A 403 -19.68 0.03 8.83
N HIS A 404 -20.20 1.15 9.30
CA HIS A 404 -20.86 1.27 10.62
C HIS A 404 -22.36 0.97 10.57
N LEU A 405 -22.93 0.80 9.38
CA LEU A 405 -24.35 0.47 9.16
C LEU A 405 -24.57 -0.98 8.69
N LEU A 406 -23.55 -1.85 8.84
CA LEU A 406 -23.69 -3.28 8.49
C LEU A 406 -24.88 -3.99 9.16
N PRO A 407 -25.32 -3.65 10.39
CA PRO A 407 -26.56 -4.23 10.94
C PRO A 407 -27.84 -3.86 10.17
N ALA A 408 -27.80 -2.78 9.35
CA ALA A 408 -28.96 -2.30 8.57
C ALA A 408 -28.95 -2.78 7.10
N THR A 409 -28.10 -3.73 6.74
CA THR A 409 -27.97 -4.27 5.36
C THR A 409 -29.28 -4.87 4.81
N GLU A 410 -30.21 -5.27 5.66
CA GLU A 410 -31.54 -5.75 5.26
C GLU A 410 -32.29 -4.74 4.36
N LEU A 411 -32.10 -3.44 4.55
CA LEU A 411 -32.71 -2.41 3.69
C LEU A 411 -32.13 -2.48 2.27
N LEU A 412 -30.81 -2.65 2.12
CA LEU A 412 -30.20 -2.79 0.79
C LEU A 412 -30.73 -4.01 0.05
N TRP A 413 -30.91 -5.12 0.76
CA TRP A 413 -31.52 -6.31 0.19
C TRP A 413 -32.98 -6.08 -0.23
N ALA A 414 -33.76 -5.36 0.58
CA ALA A 414 -35.13 -4.99 0.23
C ALA A 414 -35.17 -4.08 -1.02
N ILE A 415 -34.21 -3.17 -1.21
CA ILE A 415 -34.07 -2.36 -2.42
C ILE A 415 -33.76 -3.24 -3.64
N VAL A 416 -32.78 -4.16 -3.54
CA VAL A 416 -32.46 -5.11 -4.63
C VAL A 416 -33.70 -5.88 -5.08
N GLN A 417 -34.53 -6.32 -4.13
CA GLN A 417 -35.73 -7.11 -4.45
C GLN A 417 -36.88 -6.29 -5.02
N SER A 418 -37.08 -5.05 -4.58
CA SER A 418 -38.25 -4.24 -4.93
C SER A 418 -37.99 -3.20 -6.03
N ALA A 419 -36.75 -2.86 -6.31
CA ALA A 419 -36.37 -1.83 -7.26
C ALA A 419 -35.33 -2.32 -8.29
N PRO A 420 -35.72 -3.17 -9.27
CA PRO A 420 -34.77 -3.86 -10.15
C PRO A 420 -33.95 -2.95 -11.09
N ARG A 421 -34.27 -1.66 -11.21
CA ARG A 421 -33.53 -0.69 -12.01
C ARG A 421 -32.69 0.28 -11.19
N VAL A 422 -32.64 0.08 -9.86
CA VAL A 422 -31.78 0.83 -8.97
C VAL A 422 -30.46 0.11 -8.81
N THR A 423 -29.37 0.74 -9.19
CA THR A 423 -28.00 0.23 -8.95
C THR A 423 -27.44 0.91 -7.70
N MET A 424 -26.83 0.14 -6.83
CA MET A 424 -26.19 0.65 -5.62
C MET A 424 -24.67 0.47 -5.72
N LEU A 425 -23.94 1.58 -5.57
CA LEU A 425 -22.49 1.61 -5.42
C LEU A 425 -22.16 1.92 -3.97
N VAL A 426 -21.62 0.94 -3.28
CA VAL A 426 -21.34 1.04 -1.84
C VAL A 426 -19.83 1.11 -1.61
N THR A 427 -19.36 2.08 -0.82
CA THR A 427 -18.00 2.07 -0.31
C THR A 427 -18.00 1.62 1.14
N SER A 428 -17.16 0.65 1.45
CA SER A 428 -17.07 0.08 2.80
C SER A 428 -15.65 -0.44 3.08
N ARG A 429 -15.29 -0.56 4.34
CA ARG A 429 -14.07 -1.29 4.77
C ARG A 429 -14.32 -2.79 4.85
N GLU A 430 -15.57 -3.21 4.96
CA GLU A 430 -16.01 -4.59 5.09
C GLU A 430 -16.98 -4.97 3.97
N ARG A 431 -17.06 -6.28 3.69
CA ARG A 431 -18.05 -6.84 2.77
C ARG A 431 -19.43 -6.81 3.40
N LEU A 432 -20.47 -6.62 2.58
CA LEU A 432 -21.86 -6.65 3.02
C LEU A 432 -22.38 -8.08 3.24
N ARG A 433 -21.72 -9.11 2.69
CA ARG A 433 -21.99 -10.55 2.80
C ARG A 433 -23.27 -11.01 2.11
N PHE A 434 -23.64 -10.37 1.00
CA PHE A 434 -24.70 -10.85 0.13
C PHE A 434 -24.14 -11.75 -0.98
N GLN A 435 -24.94 -12.73 -1.43
CA GLN A 435 -24.55 -13.53 -2.60
C GLN A 435 -24.59 -12.72 -3.91
N ALA A 436 -25.42 -11.68 -3.96
CA ALA A 436 -25.60 -10.80 -5.10
C ALA A 436 -24.63 -9.59 -5.10
N GLU A 437 -23.70 -9.48 -4.14
CA GLU A 437 -22.73 -8.38 -4.14
C GLU A 437 -21.57 -8.65 -5.11
N ARG A 438 -21.30 -7.70 -5.99
CA ARG A 438 -20.09 -7.69 -6.80
C ARG A 438 -19.02 -6.86 -6.13
N ILE A 439 -17.86 -7.45 -5.84
CA ILE A 439 -16.85 -6.85 -4.99
C ILE A 439 -15.65 -6.40 -5.82
N LEU A 440 -15.25 -5.14 -5.69
CA LEU A 440 -13.96 -4.63 -6.12
C LEU A 440 -13.08 -4.36 -4.89
N GLN A 441 -12.07 -5.21 -4.71
CA GLN A 441 -11.08 -5.05 -3.63
C GLN A 441 -10.04 -4.03 -4.06
N LEU A 442 -9.88 -2.93 -3.30
CA LEU A 442 -8.87 -1.91 -3.54
C LEU A 442 -7.69 -2.07 -2.60
N THR A 443 -6.48 -2.06 -3.16
CA THR A 443 -5.20 -2.03 -2.48
C THR A 443 -4.48 -0.70 -2.72
N GLY A 444 -3.29 -0.49 -2.18
CA GLY A 444 -2.45 0.67 -2.51
C GLY A 444 -2.17 0.83 -4.00
N LEU A 445 -1.76 2.02 -4.43
CA LEU A 445 -1.30 2.25 -5.81
C LEU A 445 -0.03 1.44 -6.09
N PRO A 446 0.21 1.00 -7.34
CA PRO A 446 1.44 0.32 -7.70
C PRO A 446 2.67 1.14 -7.30
N VAL A 447 3.67 0.47 -6.68
CA VAL A 447 4.94 1.08 -6.28
C VAL A 447 6.09 0.49 -7.11
N PRO A 448 7.13 1.29 -7.45
CA PRO A 448 8.27 0.79 -8.21
C PRO A 448 9.01 -0.32 -7.45
N PRO A 449 9.34 -1.48 -8.05
CA PRO A 449 10.23 -2.48 -7.47
C PRO A 449 11.67 -1.97 -7.35
N ALA A 450 12.54 -2.68 -6.59
CA ALA A 450 13.88 -2.22 -6.25
C ALA A 450 14.79 -1.98 -7.47
N ASP A 451 14.54 -2.69 -8.55
CA ASP A 451 15.31 -2.76 -9.80
C ASP A 451 14.63 -2.03 -10.99
N ALA A 452 13.55 -1.26 -10.73
CA ALA A 452 12.87 -0.54 -11.80
C ALA A 452 13.71 0.64 -12.33
N SER A 453 13.82 0.74 -13.67
CA SER A 453 14.48 1.86 -14.36
C SER A 453 13.57 3.08 -14.51
N ASP A 454 12.27 2.88 -14.71
CA ASP A 454 11.30 3.91 -15.08
C ASP A 454 10.36 4.22 -13.90
N CYS A 455 10.92 4.65 -12.77
CA CYS A 455 10.20 4.85 -11.51
C CYS A 455 9.12 5.93 -11.56
N ASP A 456 9.26 6.94 -12.40
CA ASP A 456 8.33 8.06 -12.57
C ASP A 456 7.02 7.69 -13.28
N THR A 457 6.97 6.52 -13.94
CA THR A 457 5.77 6.01 -14.62
C THR A 457 4.73 5.42 -13.67
N PHE A 458 5.12 5.10 -12.44
CA PHE A 458 4.24 4.48 -11.43
C PHE A 458 3.26 5.48 -10.82
N ASP A 459 2.00 5.06 -10.65
CA ASP A 459 0.92 5.94 -10.20
C ASP A 459 1.13 6.49 -8.78
N SER A 460 1.77 5.72 -7.89
CA SER A 460 2.15 6.20 -6.56
C SER A 460 3.13 7.38 -6.62
N VAL A 461 4.10 7.32 -7.54
CA VAL A 461 5.10 8.38 -7.76
C VAL A 461 4.44 9.58 -8.44
N LYS A 462 3.61 9.34 -9.47
CA LYS A 462 2.84 10.41 -10.13
C LYS A 462 1.95 11.17 -9.14
N LEU A 463 1.29 10.45 -8.23
CA LEU A 463 0.45 11.07 -7.20
C LEU A 463 1.27 11.97 -6.28
N PHE A 464 2.44 11.49 -5.80
CA PHE A 464 3.33 12.31 -4.96
C PHE A 464 3.75 13.58 -5.70
N ILE A 465 4.21 13.45 -6.95
CA ILE A 465 4.68 14.57 -7.77
C ILE A 465 3.55 15.57 -8.00
N ALA A 466 2.37 15.11 -8.41
CA ALA A 466 1.21 15.98 -8.67
C ALA A 466 0.81 16.78 -7.41
N ARG A 467 0.90 16.16 -6.21
CA ARG A 467 0.61 16.84 -4.96
C ARG A 467 1.73 17.76 -4.51
N ALA A 468 2.99 17.34 -4.64
CA ALA A 468 4.17 18.15 -4.33
C ALA A 468 4.19 19.45 -5.16
N CYS A 469 3.96 19.36 -6.47
CA CYS A 469 3.88 20.53 -7.36
C CYS A 469 2.72 21.46 -7.01
N ARG A 470 1.61 20.93 -6.49
CA ARG A 470 0.48 21.76 -6.06
C ARG A 470 0.77 22.52 -4.76
N VAL A 471 1.48 21.90 -3.82
CA VAL A 471 1.90 22.53 -2.55
C VAL A 471 3.05 23.51 -2.78
N TRP A 472 4.01 23.10 -3.58
CA TRP A 472 5.18 23.91 -3.91
C TRP A 472 5.41 23.97 -5.43
N PRO A 473 4.91 24.99 -6.13
CA PRO A 473 5.01 25.09 -7.60
C PRO A 473 6.45 25.07 -8.15
N ALA A 474 7.45 25.40 -7.32
CA ALA A 474 8.86 25.34 -7.69
C ALA A 474 9.48 23.95 -7.49
N PHE A 475 8.72 22.94 -7.08
CA PHE A 475 9.22 21.59 -6.89
C PHE A 475 9.65 20.97 -8.22
N THR A 476 10.90 20.52 -8.29
CA THR A 476 11.49 19.90 -9.50
C THR A 476 12.00 18.51 -9.17
N ILE A 477 11.84 17.60 -10.14
CA ILE A 477 12.32 16.22 -10.04
C ILE A 477 13.77 16.18 -10.51
N ASN A 478 14.63 15.56 -9.70
CA ASN A 478 16.00 15.17 -10.06
C ASN A 478 16.23 13.71 -9.62
N GLU A 479 17.35 13.10 -10.01
CA GLU A 479 17.65 11.69 -9.69
C GLU A 479 17.63 11.41 -8.17
N GLU A 480 18.13 12.34 -7.37
CA GLU A 480 18.23 12.23 -5.91
C GLU A 480 16.84 12.31 -5.24
N ASN A 481 15.99 13.26 -5.66
CA ASN A 481 14.62 13.40 -5.20
C ASN A 481 13.75 12.23 -5.63
N LEU A 482 13.93 11.72 -6.85
CA LEU A 482 13.16 10.60 -7.37
C LEU A 482 13.40 9.33 -6.54
N ALA A 483 14.66 9.03 -6.20
CA ALA A 483 14.99 7.89 -5.35
C ALA A 483 14.31 7.98 -3.97
N ALA A 484 14.31 9.16 -3.35
CA ALA A 484 13.66 9.41 -2.07
C ALA A 484 12.11 9.32 -2.18
N ILE A 485 11.51 9.83 -3.26
CA ILE A 485 10.06 9.72 -3.53
C ILE A 485 9.67 8.24 -3.67
N VAL A 486 10.45 7.44 -4.40
CA VAL A 486 10.23 5.99 -4.54
C VAL A 486 10.30 5.31 -3.17
N GLN A 487 11.25 5.69 -2.33
CA GLN A 487 11.35 5.18 -0.96
C GLN A 487 10.13 5.55 -0.12
N ILE A 488 9.63 6.79 -0.19
CA ILE A 488 8.39 7.21 0.47
C ILE A 488 7.21 6.35 0.00
N CYS A 489 7.03 6.21 -1.32
CA CYS A 489 5.94 5.41 -1.88
C CYS A 489 5.98 3.95 -1.41
N ARG A 490 7.18 3.35 -1.28
CA ARG A 490 7.37 1.99 -0.75
C ARG A 490 7.06 1.89 0.74
N LEU A 491 7.55 2.84 1.55
CA LEU A 491 7.27 2.89 3.00
C LEU A 491 5.76 3.02 3.28
N LEU A 492 5.04 3.70 2.39
CA LEU A 492 3.59 3.89 2.46
C LEU A 492 2.79 2.82 1.70
N GLU A 493 3.47 1.82 1.10
CA GLU A 493 2.87 0.72 0.33
C GLU A 493 1.85 1.23 -0.71
N GLY A 494 2.11 2.39 -1.30
CA GLY A 494 1.23 3.02 -2.28
C GLY A 494 -0.08 3.58 -1.71
N LEU A 495 -0.24 3.75 -0.40
CA LEU A 495 -1.46 4.29 0.22
C LEU A 495 -1.68 5.75 -0.21
N PRO A 496 -2.74 6.08 -0.99
CA PRO A 496 -2.91 7.43 -1.54
C PRO A 496 -2.95 8.52 -0.48
N LEU A 497 -3.70 8.33 0.61
CA LEU A 497 -3.77 9.30 1.70
C LEU A 497 -2.40 9.55 2.34
N GLY A 498 -1.63 8.48 2.57
CA GLY A 498 -0.27 8.61 3.10
C GLY A 498 0.65 9.40 2.17
N ILE A 499 0.57 9.12 0.86
CA ILE A 499 1.36 9.81 -0.18
C ILE A 499 0.97 11.29 -0.26
N GLU A 500 -0.32 11.62 -0.25
CA GLU A 500 -0.80 13.01 -0.26
C GLU A 500 -0.34 13.78 0.98
N LEU A 501 -0.41 13.15 2.16
CA LEU A 501 0.08 13.74 3.42
C LEU A 501 1.60 13.92 3.41
N ALA A 502 2.37 12.94 2.93
CA ALA A 502 3.82 13.07 2.80
C ALA A 502 4.21 14.18 1.83
N ALA A 503 3.55 14.26 0.67
CA ALA A 503 3.78 15.31 -0.32
C ALA A 503 3.41 16.71 0.19
N SER A 504 2.56 16.84 1.20
CA SER A 504 2.21 18.16 1.79
C SER A 504 3.37 18.80 2.56
N TRP A 505 4.42 18.05 2.88
CA TRP A 505 5.58 18.54 3.62
C TRP A 505 6.74 18.99 2.75
N VAL A 506 6.64 18.89 1.41
CA VAL A 506 7.76 19.21 0.48
C VAL A 506 8.20 20.69 0.51
N GLU A 507 7.34 21.58 1.00
CA GLU A 507 7.68 22.99 1.20
C GLU A 507 8.67 23.19 2.35
N GLN A 508 8.67 22.32 3.36
CA GLN A 508 9.42 22.45 4.61
C GLN A 508 10.59 21.45 4.70
N PHE A 509 10.48 20.29 4.07
CA PHE A 509 11.43 19.19 4.14
C PHE A 509 11.75 18.63 2.77
N THR A 510 12.98 18.19 2.56
CA THR A 510 13.37 17.44 1.37
C THR A 510 12.70 16.05 1.35
N PRO A 511 12.47 15.45 0.18
CA PRO A 511 11.94 14.07 0.10
C PRO A 511 12.75 13.05 0.90
N MET A 512 14.08 13.23 1.01
CA MET A 512 14.96 12.35 1.81
C MET A 512 14.67 12.48 3.31
N GLU A 513 14.50 13.70 3.82
CA GLU A 513 14.14 13.95 5.22
C GLU A 513 12.75 13.42 5.54
N ILE A 514 11.79 13.57 4.60
CA ILE A 514 10.44 13.01 4.73
C ILE A 514 10.50 11.48 4.81
N ALA A 515 11.27 10.82 3.94
CA ALA A 515 11.45 9.38 3.97
C ALA A 515 12.04 8.89 5.30
N ALA A 516 13.10 9.55 5.79
CA ALA A 516 13.74 9.23 7.07
C ALA A 516 12.77 9.43 8.26
N ALA A 517 12.01 10.52 8.24
CA ALA A 517 11.02 10.81 9.28
C ALA A 517 9.88 9.79 9.32
N ILE A 518 9.32 9.40 8.15
CA ILE A 518 8.26 8.38 8.06
C ILE A 518 8.77 7.02 8.56
N ALA A 519 10.02 6.67 8.28
CA ALA A 519 10.62 5.42 8.76
C ALA A 519 10.72 5.35 10.29
N THR A 520 10.81 6.51 10.97
CA THR A 520 10.95 6.59 12.43
C THR A 520 9.65 6.92 13.15
N ASN A 521 8.76 7.73 12.56
CA ASN A 521 7.53 8.18 13.20
C ASN A 521 6.40 8.46 12.20
N VAL A 522 5.30 7.74 12.36
CA VAL A 522 4.07 7.86 11.54
C VAL A 522 3.32 9.19 11.79
N ASP A 523 3.55 9.87 12.92
CA ASP A 523 2.88 11.13 13.26
C ASP A 523 3.21 12.29 12.30
N MET A 524 4.30 12.20 11.55
CA MET A 524 4.59 13.10 10.45
C MET A 524 3.51 13.09 9.35
N LEU A 525 2.74 12.00 9.23
CA LEU A 525 1.67 11.87 8.24
C LEU A 525 0.38 12.53 8.74
N ALA A 526 0.46 13.84 8.97
CA ALA A 526 -0.65 14.69 9.37
C ALA A 526 -0.63 16.00 8.57
N THR A 527 -1.80 16.62 8.39
CA THR A 527 -1.93 17.92 7.72
C THR A 527 -2.79 18.88 8.52
N THR A 528 -2.50 20.16 8.40
CA THR A 528 -3.29 21.26 8.96
C THR A 528 -4.29 21.83 7.96
N PHE A 529 -4.36 21.31 6.73
CA PHE A 529 -5.30 21.79 5.72
C PHE A 529 -6.75 21.56 6.15
N GLN A 530 -7.57 22.63 6.04
CA GLN A 530 -8.96 22.63 6.53
C GLN A 530 -9.93 21.87 5.62
N ASP A 531 -9.59 21.66 4.36
CA ASP A 531 -10.37 20.93 3.36
C ASP A 531 -10.32 19.38 3.54
N PHE A 532 -9.47 18.88 4.45
CA PHE A 532 -9.45 17.46 4.83
C PHE A 532 -10.42 17.18 5.98
N PRO A 533 -11.34 16.19 5.87
CA PRO A 533 -12.14 15.71 7.00
C PRO A 533 -11.24 15.33 8.18
N GLU A 534 -11.64 15.60 9.42
CA GLU A 534 -10.83 15.32 10.62
C GLU A 534 -10.22 13.91 10.64
N ARG A 535 -11.01 12.91 10.29
CA ARG A 535 -10.57 11.50 10.20
C ARG A 535 -9.51 11.24 9.12
N HIS A 536 -9.34 12.12 8.12
CA HIS A 536 -8.36 12.03 7.05
C HIS A 536 -7.22 13.02 7.21
N ARG A 537 -7.23 13.85 8.26
CA ARG A 537 -6.14 14.79 8.55
C ARG A 537 -4.86 14.11 9.02
N SER A 538 -4.94 12.85 9.45
CA SER A 538 -3.76 12.03 9.71
C SER A 538 -4.06 10.55 9.48
N VAL A 539 -3.04 9.77 9.16
CA VAL A 539 -3.13 8.32 9.08
C VAL A 539 -3.51 7.72 10.42
N ARG A 540 -2.99 8.29 11.52
CA ARG A 540 -3.34 7.88 12.88
C ARG A 540 -4.83 8.04 13.18
N ALA A 541 -5.44 9.17 12.82
CA ALA A 541 -6.89 9.38 13.01
C ALA A 541 -7.72 8.35 12.24
N THR A 542 -7.32 8.04 11.01
CA THR A 542 -7.96 7.01 10.18
C THR A 542 -7.86 5.62 10.81
N PHE A 543 -6.70 5.28 11.40
CA PHE A 543 -6.50 4.01 12.10
C PHE A 543 -7.30 3.95 13.40
N ILE A 544 -7.27 5.00 14.24
CA ILE A 544 -8.00 5.05 15.52
C ILE A 544 -9.50 4.84 15.29
N TYR A 545 -10.05 5.42 14.21
CA TYR A 545 -11.44 5.16 13.83
C TYR A 545 -11.68 3.67 13.55
N SER A 546 -10.82 3.01 12.78
CA SER A 546 -10.91 1.56 12.52
C SER A 546 -10.75 0.74 13.80
N TRP A 547 -9.78 1.12 14.66
CA TRP A 547 -9.51 0.45 15.93
C TRP A 547 -10.72 0.44 16.88
N ARG A 548 -11.45 1.57 16.93
CA ARG A 548 -12.67 1.69 17.76
C ARG A 548 -13.82 0.80 17.30
N LEU A 549 -13.84 0.39 16.03
CA LEU A 549 -14.86 -0.51 15.48
C LEU A 549 -14.55 -1.99 15.78
N LEU A 550 -13.37 -2.31 16.31
CA LEU A 550 -12.97 -3.66 16.67
C LEU A 550 -13.55 -4.07 18.03
N SER A 551 -13.91 -5.35 18.17
CA SER A 551 -14.17 -5.97 19.47
C SER A 551 -12.86 -6.07 20.29
N PRO A 552 -12.93 -6.20 21.61
CA PRO A 552 -11.72 -6.36 22.44
C PRO A 552 -10.85 -7.55 22.04
N GLY A 553 -11.43 -8.66 21.58
CA GLY A 553 -10.71 -9.82 21.06
C GLY A 553 -9.95 -9.50 19.76
N GLU A 554 -10.61 -8.85 18.81
CA GLU A 554 -10.00 -8.40 17.54
C GLU A 554 -8.90 -7.38 17.78
N GLN A 555 -9.08 -6.43 18.74
CA GLN A 555 -8.04 -5.46 19.11
C GLN A 555 -6.79 -6.16 19.65
N THR A 556 -6.97 -7.13 20.55
CA THR A 556 -5.87 -7.91 21.10
C THR A 556 -5.17 -8.72 20.00
N THR A 557 -5.92 -9.35 19.13
CA THR A 557 -5.39 -10.14 18.00
C THR A 557 -4.58 -9.25 17.07
N LEU A 558 -5.13 -8.11 16.63
CA LEU A 558 -4.43 -7.19 15.74
C LEU A 558 -3.14 -6.63 16.37
N ALA A 559 -3.19 -6.28 17.66
CA ALA A 559 -2.04 -5.82 18.42
C ALA A 559 -0.93 -6.90 18.47
N GLN A 560 -1.29 -8.15 18.72
CA GLN A 560 -0.34 -9.27 18.74
C GLN A 560 0.21 -9.60 17.33
N LEU A 561 -0.59 -9.45 16.27
CA LEU A 561 -0.12 -9.63 14.89
C LEU A 561 0.94 -8.62 14.48
N ALA A 562 1.04 -7.48 15.15
CA ALA A 562 2.06 -6.46 14.88
C ALA A 562 3.51 -6.93 15.11
N VAL A 563 3.73 -8.08 15.78
CA VAL A 563 5.07 -8.65 15.98
C VAL A 563 5.65 -9.25 14.69
N PHE A 564 4.79 -9.59 13.72
CA PHE A 564 5.21 -10.15 12.45
C PHE A 564 5.83 -9.10 11.52
N GLN A 565 6.78 -9.55 10.69
CA GLN A 565 7.39 -8.78 9.62
C GLN A 565 7.11 -9.42 8.26
N GLY A 566 6.69 -8.60 7.28
CA GLY A 566 6.33 -9.11 5.96
C GLY A 566 5.09 -10.01 5.99
N THR A 567 5.17 -11.16 5.33
CA THR A 567 4.05 -12.11 5.26
C THR A 567 4.21 -13.24 6.28
N TRP A 568 3.10 -13.83 6.70
CA TRP A 568 3.08 -14.99 7.60
C TRP A 568 2.01 -15.99 7.21
N SER A 569 2.15 -17.23 7.68
CA SER A 569 1.16 -18.29 7.48
C SER A 569 -0.01 -18.18 8.47
N ARG A 570 -1.16 -18.77 8.11
CA ARG A 570 -2.30 -18.91 9.02
C ARG A 570 -1.91 -19.60 10.34
N GLU A 571 -1.09 -20.65 10.24
CA GLU A 571 -0.63 -21.39 11.41
C GLU A 571 0.19 -20.51 12.35
N ALA A 572 1.14 -19.74 11.81
CA ALA A 572 1.93 -18.77 12.58
C ALA A 572 1.03 -17.79 13.32
N ALA A 573 0.07 -17.17 12.62
CA ALA A 573 -0.87 -16.23 13.23
C ALA A 573 -1.60 -16.85 14.42
N LEU A 574 -2.21 -18.04 14.24
CA LEU A 574 -2.99 -18.70 15.31
C LEU A 574 -2.12 -19.17 16.50
N ARG A 575 -0.90 -19.66 16.22
CA ARG A 575 0.04 -20.09 17.27
C ARG A 575 0.54 -18.91 18.11
N VAL A 576 0.86 -17.80 17.47
CA VAL A 576 1.42 -16.61 18.14
C VAL A 576 0.35 -15.85 18.91
N THR A 577 -0.80 -15.59 18.29
CA THR A 577 -1.87 -14.79 18.92
C THR A 577 -2.78 -15.61 19.84
N GLN A 578 -2.86 -16.93 19.64
CA GLN A 578 -3.87 -17.81 20.23
C GLN A 578 -5.31 -17.37 19.97
N ALA A 579 -5.50 -16.56 18.94
CA ALA A 579 -6.80 -16.12 18.51
C ALA A 579 -7.60 -17.23 17.82
N SER A 580 -8.91 -17.07 17.75
CA SER A 580 -9.75 -17.94 16.94
C SER A 580 -9.56 -17.67 15.45
N LEU A 581 -9.84 -18.64 14.59
CA LEU A 581 -9.86 -18.43 13.15
C LEU A 581 -10.91 -17.36 12.77
N ALA A 582 -11.98 -17.24 13.54
CA ALA A 582 -13.03 -16.25 13.33
C ALA A 582 -12.51 -14.82 13.51
N ASP A 583 -11.68 -14.56 14.54
CA ASP A 583 -11.07 -13.24 14.77
C ASP A 583 -10.12 -12.86 13.62
N LEU A 584 -9.30 -13.80 13.13
CA LEU A 584 -8.42 -13.54 12.00
C LEU A 584 -9.22 -13.24 10.73
N ILE A 585 -10.29 -14.01 10.45
CA ILE A 585 -11.17 -13.77 9.31
C ILE A 585 -11.89 -12.43 9.45
N ALA A 586 -12.32 -12.05 10.65
CA ALA A 586 -12.95 -10.76 10.90
C ALA A 586 -12.01 -9.59 10.59
N LEU A 587 -10.74 -9.68 11.00
CA LEU A 587 -9.72 -8.68 10.66
C LEU A 587 -9.45 -8.59 9.15
N VAL A 588 -9.49 -9.71 8.43
CA VAL A 588 -9.40 -9.75 6.96
C VAL A 588 -10.62 -9.06 6.33
N HIS A 589 -11.82 -9.35 6.81
CA HIS A 589 -13.06 -8.73 6.32
C HIS A 589 -13.08 -7.22 6.58
N LYS A 590 -12.47 -6.77 7.67
CA LYS A 590 -12.32 -5.34 8.03
C LYS A 590 -11.16 -4.65 7.29
N SER A 591 -10.53 -5.32 6.34
CA SER A 591 -9.41 -4.82 5.54
C SER A 591 -8.22 -4.32 6.38
N LEU A 592 -8.05 -4.86 7.59
CA LEU A 592 -6.91 -4.58 8.47
C LEU A 592 -5.80 -5.62 8.33
N VAL A 593 -6.16 -6.83 7.89
CA VAL A 593 -5.24 -7.90 7.50
C VAL A 593 -5.47 -8.21 6.03
N GLN A 594 -4.42 -8.25 5.25
CA GLN A 594 -4.48 -8.52 3.82
C GLN A 594 -4.13 -9.99 3.54
N VAL A 595 -4.80 -10.59 2.56
CA VAL A 595 -4.48 -11.93 2.04
C VAL A 595 -3.61 -11.77 0.81
N VAL A 596 -2.36 -12.21 0.90
CA VAL A 596 -1.38 -12.14 -0.22
C VAL A 596 -1.51 -13.37 -1.14
N ALA A 597 -1.74 -14.53 -0.54
CA ALA A 597 -1.97 -15.80 -1.23
C ALA A 597 -2.84 -16.71 -0.34
N PRO A 598 -3.41 -17.80 -0.85
CA PRO A 598 -4.17 -18.75 -0.03
C PRO A 598 -3.36 -19.20 1.20
N GLY A 599 -3.87 -18.87 2.41
CA GLY A 599 -3.22 -19.19 3.68
C GLY A 599 -2.05 -18.30 4.09
N ARG A 600 -1.75 -17.24 3.34
CA ARG A 600 -0.71 -16.25 3.68
C ARG A 600 -1.30 -14.85 3.84
N TYR A 601 -0.86 -14.18 4.86
CA TYR A 601 -1.39 -12.89 5.32
C TYR A 601 -0.27 -11.88 5.52
N THR A 602 -0.63 -10.60 5.51
CA THR A 602 0.25 -9.47 5.86
C THR A 602 -0.53 -8.35 6.53
N LEU A 603 0.19 -7.46 7.23
CA LEU A 603 -0.32 -6.17 7.68
C LEU A 603 0.32 -5.06 6.85
N HIS A 604 -0.49 -4.09 6.45
CA HIS A 604 0.05 -2.84 5.91
C HIS A 604 1.01 -2.20 6.92
N THR A 605 2.16 -1.71 6.49
CA THR A 605 3.22 -1.20 7.36
C THR A 605 2.71 -0.16 8.37
N LEU A 606 1.85 0.77 7.94
CA LEU A 606 1.27 1.78 8.82
C LEU A 606 0.33 1.18 9.87
N VAL A 607 -0.49 0.19 9.49
CA VAL A 607 -1.38 -0.53 10.42
C VAL A 607 -0.55 -1.28 11.45
N ARG A 608 0.55 -1.92 11.02
CA ARG A 608 1.47 -2.63 11.89
C ARG A 608 2.13 -1.72 12.92
N HIS A 609 2.65 -0.55 12.49
CA HIS A 609 3.25 0.42 13.41
C HIS A 609 2.26 0.91 14.46
N LEU A 610 1.06 1.31 14.02
CA LEU A 610 0.04 1.84 14.94
C LEU A 610 -0.53 0.74 15.86
N ALA A 611 -0.63 -0.51 15.40
CA ALA A 611 -1.00 -1.66 16.23
C ALA A 611 0.11 -2.02 17.22
N ALA A 612 1.39 -1.90 16.82
CA ALA A 612 2.54 -2.11 17.71
C ALA A 612 2.56 -1.08 18.87
N GLU A 613 2.21 0.16 18.61
CA GLU A 613 2.06 1.18 19.68
C GLU A 613 0.96 0.81 20.69
N GLN A 614 -0.15 0.25 20.20
CA GLN A 614 -1.24 -0.20 21.09
C GLN A 614 -0.80 -1.36 21.98
N VAL A 615 0.02 -2.29 21.46
CA VAL A 615 0.53 -3.42 22.26
C VAL A 615 1.66 -2.99 23.19
N ALA A 616 2.51 -2.04 22.78
CA ALA A 616 3.57 -1.48 23.62
C ALA A 616 3.03 -0.77 24.89
N ALA A 617 1.78 -0.26 24.83
CA ALA A 617 1.09 0.26 26.00
C ALA A 617 0.77 -0.83 27.05
N ILE A 618 0.84 -2.13 26.67
CA ILE A 618 0.60 -3.27 27.56
C ILE A 618 1.78 -4.25 27.45
N PRO A 619 2.92 -3.97 28.13
CA PRO A 619 4.17 -4.72 27.95
C PRO A 619 4.06 -6.24 28.18
N ALA A 620 3.12 -6.67 29.02
CA ALA A 620 2.91 -8.09 29.29
C ALA A 620 2.35 -8.83 28.04
N ILE A 621 1.44 -8.20 27.29
CA ILE A 621 0.86 -8.80 26.06
C ILE A 621 1.92 -8.82 24.95
N GLU A 622 2.67 -7.75 24.79
CA GLU A 622 3.75 -7.66 23.82
C GLU A 622 4.78 -8.75 24.04
N ARG A 623 5.27 -8.88 25.28
CA ARG A 623 6.28 -9.89 25.63
C ARG A 623 5.80 -11.30 25.33
N VAL A 624 4.57 -11.64 25.71
CA VAL A 624 3.99 -12.96 25.44
C VAL A 624 3.86 -13.24 23.95
N ALA A 625 3.44 -12.25 23.16
CA ALA A 625 3.35 -12.40 21.71
C ALA A 625 4.74 -12.62 21.07
N ARG A 626 5.74 -11.83 21.46
CA ARG A 626 7.12 -11.96 20.97
C ARG A 626 7.76 -13.28 21.41
N ASP A 627 7.51 -13.74 22.62
CA ASP A 627 8.01 -15.02 23.12
C ASP A 627 7.43 -16.18 22.30
N ARG A 628 6.12 -16.18 22.03
CA ARG A 628 5.47 -17.20 21.19
C ARG A 628 5.93 -17.15 19.74
N HIS A 629 6.11 -15.95 19.21
CA HIS A 629 6.67 -15.73 17.86
C HIS A 629 8.08 -16.33 17.77
N CYS A 630 8.93 -16.07 18.74
CA CYS A 630 10.28 -16.63 18.82
C CYS A 630 10.25 -18.17 18.86
N SER A 631 9.49 -18.75 19.78
CA SER A 631 9.40 -20.22 19.90
C SER A 631 8.83 -20.87 18.65
N TYR A 632 7.78 -20.27 18.00
CA TYR A 632 7.23 -20.80 16.77
C TYR A 632 8.26 -20.87 15.64
N TYR A 633 9.03 -19.79 15.42
CA TYR A 633 10.02 -19.78 14.34
C TYR A 633 11.26 -20.61 14.65
N SER A 634 11.62 -20.80 15.91
CA SER A 634 12.65 -21.74 16.33
C SER A 634 12.23 -23.19 16.11
N GLU A 635 10.97 -23.54 16.45
CA GLU A 635 10.37 -24.86 16.15
C GLU A 635 10.27 -25.09 14.64
N LEU A 636 9.86 -24.10 13.85
CA LEU A 636 9.79 -24.17 12.40
C LEU A 636 11.15 -24.49 11.77
N LEU A 637 12.19 -23.79 12.20
CA LEU A 637 13.56 -24.05 11.75
C LEU A 637 14.01 -25.47 12.08
N ALA A 638 13.79 -25.90 13.32
CA ALA A 638 14.15 -27.26 13.76
C ALA A 638 13.42 -28.35 12.95
N ALA A 639 12.13 -28.15 12.66
CA ALA A 639 11.36 -29.10 11.85
C ALA A 639 11.88 -29.21 10.41
N HIS A 640 12.54 -28.17 9.87
CA HIS A 640 13.09 -28.17 8.52
C HIS A 640 14.53 -28.69 8.44
N GLU A 641 15.21 -29.01 9.54
CA GLU A 641 16.61 -29.49 9.51
C GLU A 641 16.78 -30.74 8.65
N THR A 642 15.94 -31.74 8.83
CA THR A 642 15.99 -32.97 8.03
C THR A 642 15.66 -32.75 6.56
N HIS A 643 14.68 -31.87 6.28
CA HIS A 643 14.29 -31.52 4.93
C HIS A 643 15.41 -30.76 4.18
N LEU A 644 16.12 -29.85 4.87
CA LEU A 644 17.27 -29.16 4.29
C LEU A 644 18.42 -30.10 3.86
N ARG A 645 18.53 -31.28 4.51
CA ARG A 645 19.57 -32.30 4.27
C ARG A 645 19.08 -33.45 3.36
N GLY A 646 17.82 -33.46 2.93
CA GLY A 646 17.19 -34.59 2.21
C GLY A 646 16.43 -34.15 0.95
N ASP A 647 15.45 -34.98 0.53
CA ASP A 647 14.70 -34.85 -0.72
C ASP A 647 13.88 -33.57 -0.86
N HIS A 648 13.45 -32.96 0.25
CA HIS A 648 12.58 -31.80 0.26
C HIS A 648 13.34 -30.47 0.41
N GLN A 649 14.63 -30.46 0.05
CA GLN A 649 15.52 -29.30 0.22
C GLN A 649 14.98 -28.03 -0.45
N SER A 650 14.55 -28.10 -1.71
CA SER A 650 14.02 -26.94 -2.46
C SER A 650 12.77 -26.37 -1.80
N THR A 651 11.84 -27.23 -1.38
CA THR A 651 10.62 -26.82 -0.68
C THR A 651 10.93 -26.18 0.67
N ALA A 652 11.85 -26.78 1.44
CA ALA A 652 12.27 -26.23 2.73
C ALA A 652 12.91 -24.84 2.58
N LEU A 653 13.80 -24.67 1.60
CA LEU A 653 14.42 -23.39 1.29
C LEU A 653 13.39 -22.32 0.89
N THR A 654 12.44 -22.67 0.01
CA THR A 654 11.36 -21.73 -0.41
C THR A 654 10.48 -21.32 0.76
N THR A 655 10.15 -22.26 1.65
CA THR A 655 9.36 -21.97 2.87
C THR A 655 10.12 -21.02 3.80
N LEU A 656 11.40 -21.29 4.06
CA LEU A 656 12.22 -20.47 4.95
C LEU A 656 12.51 -19.08 4.35
N ASP A 657 12.65 -18.95 3.02
CA ASP A 657 12.76 -17.65 2.35
C ASP A 657 11.52 -16.78 2.57
N ALA A 658 10.33 -17.36 2.45
CA ALA A 658 9.07 -16.65 2.68
C ALA A 658 8.93 -16.18 4.14
N GLU A 659 9.55 -16.89 5.09
CA GLU A 659 9.51 -16.58 6.53
C GLU A 659 10.76 -15.84 7.03
N ARG A 660 11.74 -15.56 6.16
CA ARG A 660 13.04 -14.97 6.54
C ARG A 660 12.91 -13.71 7.40
N PRO A 661 12.03 -12.72 7.09
CA PRO A 661 11.89 -11.53 7.94
C PRO A 661 11.43 -11.85 9.35
N ASN A 662 10.52 -12.81 9.49
CA ASN A 662 10.04 -13.26 10.81
C ASN A 662 11.10 -14.06 11.58
N ILE A 663 11.87 -14.90 10.89
CA ILE A 663 12.98 -15.65 11.47
C ILE A 663 14.05 -14.68 12.02
N GLN A 664 14.37 -13.60 11.30
CA GLN A 664 15.32 -12.60 11.77
C GLN A 664 14.84 -11.87 13.02
N VAL A 665 13.57 -11.48 13.07
CA VAL A 665 12.95 -10.85 14.26
C VAL A 665 12.94 -11.82 15.45
N ALA A 666 12.61 -13.09 15.22
CA ALA A 666 12.60 -14.11 16.25
C ALA A 666 14.01 -14.35 16.82
N TRP A 667 15.02 -14.44 15.96
CA TRP A 667 16.42 -14.59 16.34
C TRP A 667 16.92 -13.41 17.18
N GLU A 668 16.61 -12.17 16.75
CA GLU A 668 16.99 -10.96 17.48
C GLU A 668 16.33 -10.88 18.85
N TRP A 669 15.03 -11.24 18.94
CA TRP A 669 14.35 -11.32 20.23
C TRP A 669 14.94 -12.36 21.15
N ALA A 670 15.36 -13.54 20.62
CA ALA A 670 16.03 -14.57 21.39
C ALA A 670 17.37 -14.09 21.98
N ILE A 671 18.11 -13.27 21.20
CA ILE A 671 19.35 -12.64 21.69
C ILE A 671 19.06 -11.67 22.83
N GLN A 672 18.15 -10.73 22.63
CA GLN A 672 17.82 -9.66 23.59
C GLN A 672 17.29 -10.20 24.92
N THR A 673 16.56 -11.31 24.87
CA THR A 673 15.92 -11.92 26.04
C THR A 673 16.64 -13.15 26.57
N ALA A 674 17.82 -13.48 26.03
CA ALA A 674 18.66 -14.63 26.40
C ALA A 674 17.93 -15.99 26.35
N ARG A 675 17.10 -16.20 25.30
CA ARG A 675 16.35 -17.45 25.07
C ARG A 675 17.25 -18.52 24.43
N ARG A 676 18.11 -19.12 25.24
CA ARG A 676 19.19 -20.02 24.79
C ARG A 676 18.66 -21.28 24.11
N ASP A 677 17.56 -21.84 24.62
CA ASP A 677 16.96 -23.06 24.09
C ASP A 677 16.41 -22.80 22.66
N ASP A 678 15.76 -21.69 22.43
CA ASP A 678 15.28 -21.28 21.10
C ASP A 678 16.44 -21.06 20.12
N LEU A 679 17.54 -20.41 20.56
CA LEU A 679 18.74 -20.22 19.75
C LEU A 679 19.41 -21.56 19.44
N ALA A 680 19.53 -22.46 20.43
CA ALA A 680 20.14 -23.79 20.25
C ALA A 680 19.34 -24.65 19.27
N GLN A 681 18.02 -24.58 19.34
CA GLN A 681 17.10 -25.29 18.47
C GLN A 681 17.17 -24.81 17.03
N ALA A 682 17.27 -23.51 16.83
CA ALA A 682 17.25 -22.88 15.51
C ALA A 682 18.61 -22.88 14.79
N ALA A 683 19.71 -22.85 15.51
CA ALA A 683 21.04 -22.52 14.99
C ALA A 683 21.50 -23.39 13.81
N ARG A 684 21.31 -24.71 13.82
CA ARG A 684 21.76 -25.59 12.72
C ARG A 684 21.00 -25.38 11.45
N SER A 685 19.68 -25.31 11.53
CA SER A 685 18.82 -25.10 10.36
C SER A 685 19.03 -23.70 9.77
N LEU A 686 19.17 -22.70 10.63
CA LEU A 686 19.45 -21.34 10.21
C LEU A 686 20.81 -21.21 9.53
N HIS A 687 21.86 -21.90 10.08
CA HIS A 687 23.17 -21.97 9.43
C HIS A 687 23.08 -22.62 8.03
N LEU A 688 22.38 -23.77 7.90
CA LEU A 688 22.21 -24.46 6.62
C LEU A 688 21.42 -23.59 5.64
N PHE A 689 20.41 -22.88 6.10
CA PHE A 689 19.62 -21.96 5.27
C PHE A 689 20.49 -20.86 4.68
N TYR A 690 21.24 -20.10 5.51
CA TYR A 690 22.14 -19.06 5.05
C TYR A 690 23.25 -19.60 4.14
N LYS A 691 23.81 -20.79 4.47
CA LYS A 691 24.81 -21.49 3.66
C LYS A 691 24.27 -21.86 2.28
N TYR A 692 23.08 -22.44 2.20
CA TYR A 692 22.50 -22.89 0.92
C TYR A 692 21.95 -21.77 0.08
N ARG A 693 21.62 -20.62 0.67
CA ARG A 693 21.29 -19.37 -0.03
C ARG A 693 22.50 -18.50 -0.31
N ASN A 694 23.70 -18.92 0.13
CA ASN A 694 24.97 -18.21 -0.09
C ASN A 694 25.03 -16.80 0.52
N HIS A 695 24.23 -16.57 1.56
CA HIS A 695 24.23 -15.35 2.34
C HIS A 695 25.28 -15.43 3.47
N PHE A 696 26.54 -15.79 3.14
CA PHE A 696 27.61 -16.09 4.11
C PHE A 696 27.93 -14.90 5.02
N GLN A 697 28.01 -13.70 4.45
CA GLN A 697 28.32 -12.50 5.22
C GLN A 697 27.19 -12.17 6.21
N GLU A 698 25.94 -12.17 5.72
CA GLU A 698 24.78 -11.91 6.56
C GLU A 698 24.61 -12.96 7.65
N GLY A 699 24.80 -14.25 7.31
CA GLY A 699 24.80 -15.34 8.28
C GLY A 699 25.89 -15.16 9.33
N LYS A 700 27.13 -14.82 8.92
CA LYS A 700 28.23 -14.54 9.83
C LYS A 700 27.89 -13.42 10.82
N GLU A 701 27.37 -12.29 10.33
CA GLU A 701 26.99 -11.16 11.17
C GLU A 701 25.86 -11.51 12.15
N LEU A 702 24.86 -12.27 11.68
CA LEU A 702 23.72 -12.68 12.50
C LEU A 702 24.16 -13.57 13.66
N PHE A 703 25.06 -14.51 13.41
CA PHE A 703 25.59 -15.44 14.44
C PHE A 703 26.59 -14.75 15.38
N ALA A 704 27.43 -13.83 14.86
CA ALA A 704 28.38 -13.07 15.68
C ALA A 704 27.67 -12.21 16.75
N ARG A 705 26.53 -11.60 16.43
CA ARG A 705 25.73 -10.81 17.38
C ARG A 705 25.32 -11.61 18.63
N VAL A 706 25.09 -12.92 18.50
CA VAL A 706 24.81 -13.79 19.69
C VAL A 706 26.00 -13.80 20.63
N LEU A 707 27.21 -13.97 20.08
CA LEU A 707 28.44 -14.02 20.89
C LEU A 707 28.73 -12.63 21.51
N ASP A 708 28.58 -11.56 20.75
CA ASP A 708 28.81 -10.21 21.23
C ASP A 708 27.87 -9.81 22.38
N SER A 709 26.60 -10.25 22.31
CA SER A 709 25.58 -9.93 23.31
C SER A 709 25.63 -10.85 24.54
N SER A 710 26.35 -11.96 24.47
CA SER A 710 26.34 -13.01 25.48
C SER A 710 27.28 -12.81 26.67
N HIS A 711 28.06 -11.74 26.70
CA HIS A 711 29.02 -11.48 27.79
C HIS A 711 28.38 -11.33 29.18
N LEU A 712 27.07 -11.08 29.25
CA LEU A 712 26.28 -11.00 30.47
C LEU A 712 25.55 -12.28 30.81
N TRP A 713 25.68 -13.34 30.00
CA TRP A 713 24.96 -14.59 30.22
C TRP A 713 25.71 -15.51 31.21
N PRO A 714 24.97 -16.21 32.09
CA PRO A 714 25.62 -17.15 33.01
C PRO A 714 26.36 -18.26 32.23
N ASP A 715 27.58 -18.58 32.68
CA ASP A 715 28.42 -19.64 32.11
C ASP A 715 27.94 -21.02 32.59
N THR A 716 27.04 -21.61 31.79
CA THR A 716 26.47 -22.94 32.03
C THR A 716 26.94 -23.90 30.92
N SER A 717 26.95 -25.21 31.19
CA SER A 717 27.27 -26.20 30.16
C SER A 717 26.39 -26.12 28.93
N ALA A 718 25.12 -25.79 29.10
CA ALA A 718 24.21 -25.55 27.98
C ALA A 718 24.64 -24.34 27.12
N TRP A 719 25.12 -23.26 27.76
CA TRP A 719 25.66 -22.10 27.04
C TRP A 719 26.97 -22.42 26.35
N GLN A 720 27.85 -23.17 27.02
CA GLN A 720 29.12 -23.58 26.42
C GLN A 720 28.91 -24.45 25.17
N ASN A 721 27.91 -25.36 25.19
CA ASN A 721 27.51 -26.15 24.03
C ASN A 721 26.98 -25.28 22.87
N LEU A 722 26.06 -24.36 23.17
CA LEU A 722 25.55 -23.44 22.17
C LEU A 722 26.65 -22.54 21.58
N ARG A 723 27.53 -21.99 22.44
CA ARG A 723 28.67 -21.18 22.04
C ARG A 723 29.62 -21.97 21.13
N GLY A 724 29.92 -23.22 21.46
CA GLY A 724 30.71 -24.12 20.62
C GLY A 724 30.08 -24.29 19.23
N ARG A 725 28.77 -24.56 19.16
CA ARG A 725 28.00 -24.68 17.92
C ARG A 725 28.03 -23.38 17.08
N LEU A 726 27.81 -22.21 17.70
CA LEU A 726 27.86 -20.91 17.02
C LEU A 726 29.25 -20.68 16.41
N LEU A 727 30.33 -21.04 17.12
CA LEU A 727 31.69 -20.94 16.62
C LEU A 727 31.93 -21.86 15.41
N VAL A 728 31.33 -23.07 15.37
CA VAL A 728 31.39 -23.95 14.19
C VAL A 728 30.70 -23.26 13.00
N CYS A 729 29.52 -22.72 13.20
CA CYS A 729 28.78 -22.03 12.14
C CYS A 729 29.55 -20.81 11.59
N LEU A 730 30.11 -19.99 12.48
CA LEU A 730 30.94 -18.84 12.11
C LEU A 730 32.22 -19.27 11.38
N GLY A 731 32.85 -20.37 11.81
CA GLY A 731 34.03 -20.94 11.14
C GLY A 731 33.72 -21.38 9.71
N ASP A 732 32.57 -22.02 9.48
CA ASP A 732 32.11 -22.40 8.14
C ASP A 732 31.79 -21.18 7.25
N PHE A 733 31.12 -20.15 7.77
CA PHE A 733 30.92 -18.92 7.03
C PHE A 733 32.25 -18.22 6.66
N ALA A 734 33.18 -18.13 7.62
CA ALA A 734 34.50 -17.54 7.39
C ALA A 734 35.29 -18.31 6.33
N LEU A 735 35.21 -19.65 6.30
CA LEU A 735 35.81 -20.51 5.28
C LEU A 735 35.28 -20.15 3.87
N HIS A 736 33.95 -20.01 3.71
CA HIS A 736 33.36 -19.68 2.43
C HIS A 736 33.63 -18.25 1.97
N LEU A 737 33.91 -17.34 2.93
CA LEU A 737 34.37 -15.97 2.66
C LEU A 737 35.88 -15.86 2.36
N GLY A 738 36.63 -16.98 2.44
CA GLY A 738 38.07 -16.99 2.22
C GLY A 738 38.89 -16.45 3.38
N GLN A 739 38.32 -16.33 4.55
CA GLN A 739 38.93 -15.83 5.78
C GLN A 739 39.58 -17.02 6.57
N TYR A 740 40.49 -17.72 5.93
CA TYR A 740 41.02 -19.03 6.41
C TYR A 740 41.66 -18.96 7.79
N ALA A 741 42.38 -17.88 8.11
CA ALA A 741 43.01 -17.72 9.43
C ALA A 741 41.97 -17.56 10.54
N GLU A 742 40.93 -16.74 10.29
CA GLU A 742 39.82 -16.55 11.22
C GLU A 742 39.03 -17.83 11.39
N ALA A 743 38.70 -18.52 10.28
CA ALA A 743 38.00 -19.79 10.31
C ALA A 743 38.73 -20.84 11.16
N ALA A 744 40.05 -20.98 11.00
CA ALA A 744 40.86 -21.91 11.82
C ALA A 744 40.76 -21.53 13.29
N CYS A 745 40.95 -20.26 13.66
CA CYS A 745 40.88 -19.78 15.03
C CYS A 745 39.53 -20.09 15.69
N LEU A 746 38.40 -19.79 14.98
CA LEU A 746 37.04 -20.04 15.47
C LEU A 746 36.77 -21.54 15.70
N LEU A 747 37.16 -22.38 14.75
CA LEU A 747 36.97 -23.84 14.82
C LEU A 747 37.85 -24.49 15.93
N GLU A 748 39.08 -24.05 16.09
CA GLU A 748 39.94 -24.48 17.19
C GLU A 748 39.42 -24.04 18.56
N GLN A 749 38.86 -22.81 18.67
CA GLN A 749 38.19 -22.37 19.89
C GLN A 749 36.96 -23.23 20.18
N SER A 750 36.15 -23.56 19.16
CA SER A 750 35.00 -24.44 19.32
C SER A 750 35.40 -25.80 19.83
N LEU A 751 36.43 -26.43 19.25
CA LEU A 751 36.92 -27.73 19.65
C LEU A 751 37.40 -27.75 21.11
N ARG A 752 38.16 -26.73 21.53
CA ARG A 752 38.59 -26.59 22.94
C ARG A 752 37.38 -26.50 23.87
N LEU A 753 36.43 -25.64 23.54
CA LEU A 753 35.26 -25.42 24.39
C LEU A 753 34.38 -26.67 24.52
N LEU A 754 34.10 -27.35 23.37
CA LEU A 754 33.21 -28.51 23.34
C LEU A 754 33.86 -29.75 23.97
N HIS A 755 35.22 -29.89 24.00
CA HIS A 755 35.91 -30.96 24.70
C HIS A 755 35.89 -30.81 26.22
N ASP A 756 35.80 -29.55 26.70
CA ASP A 756 35.81 -29.27 28.14
C ASP A 756 34.41 -29.39 28.80
N VAL A 757 33.33 -29.58 27.97
CA VAL A 757 31.97 -29.75 28.50
C VAL A 757 31.78 -31.14 29.12
N PRO A 758 31.49 -31.24 30.44
CA PRO A 758 31.12 -32.50 31.05
C PRO A 758 29.82 -33.07 30.47
N ASP A 759 29.71 -34.36 30.35
CA ASP A 759 28.52 -35.06 29.85
C ASP A 759 28.06 -34.66 28.41
N GLY A 760 28.98 -34.76 27.47
CA GLY A 760 28.72 -34.42 26.07
C GLY A 760 27.52 -35.17 25.47
N THR A 761 26.51 -34.45 25.08
CA THR A 761 25.34 -34.98 24.40
C THR A 761 25.69 -35.47 22.99
N ARG A 762 24.80 -36.25 22.34
CA ARG A 762 24.93 -36.61 20.92
C ARG A 762 25.10 -35.35 20.04
N GLU A 763 24.46 -34.27 20.38
CA GLU A 763 24.56 -33.00 19.67
C GLU A 763 25.95 -32.36 19.79
N THR A 764 26.55 -32.38 20.99
CA THR A 764 27.91 -31.93 21.24
C THR A 764 28.92 -32.73 20.41
N ALA A 765 28.73 -34.07 20.35
CA ALA A 765 29.58 -34.95 19.55
C ALA A 765 29.45 -34.65 18.03
N LEU A 766 28.26 -34.30 17.54
CA LEU A 766 28.02 -33.84 16.17
C LEU A 766 28.72 -32.52 15.89
N ASP A 767 28.61 -31.54 16.79
CA ASP A 767 29.25 -30.24 16.64
C ASP A 767 30.79 -30.37 16.60
N ILE A 768 31.37 -31.27 17.42
CA ILE A 768 32.81 -31.61 17.36
C ILE A 768 33.17 -32.24 15.99
N ALA A 769 32.37 -33.15 15.48
CA ALA A 769 32.60 -33.77 14.17
C ALA A 769 32.54 -32.73 13.03
N HIS A 770 31.58 -31.81 13.05
CA HIS A 770 31.47 -30.68 12.12
C HIS A 770 32.69 -29.76 12.22
N ALA A 771 33.09 -29.38 13.44
CA ALA A 771 34.28 -28.52 13.64
C ALA A 771 35.55 -29.16 13.05
N MET A 772 35.73 -30.46 13.24
CA MET A 772 36.87 -31.20 12.67
C MET A 772 36.81 -31.25 11.15
N ALA A 773 35.61 -31.48 10.56
CA ALA A 773 35.44 -31.52 9.11
C ALA A 773 35.80 -30.17 8.46
N TYR A 774 35.26 -29.09 9.02
CA TYR A 774 35.51 -27.74 8.50
C TYR A 774 36.95 -27.29 8.73
N LEU A 775 37.55 -27.63 9.88
CA LEU A 775 38.98 -27.36 10.12
C LEU A 775 39.87 -28.14 9.13
N GLY A 776 39.51 -29.37 8.79
CA GLY A 776 40.16 -30.13 7.75
C GLY A 776 40.13 -29.42 6.38
N LEU A 777 38.97 -28.91 6.00
CA LEU A 777 38.81 -28.10 4.77
C LEU A 777 39.63 -26.80 4.81
N VAL A 778 39.68 -26.12 5.95
CA VAL A 778 40.52 -24.91 6.12
C VAL A 778 42.00 -25.25 5.93
N LYS A 779 42.48 -26.39 6.54
CA LYS A 779 43.87 -26.83 6.39
C LYS A 779 44.21 -27.21 4.94
N GLU A 780 43.28 -27.88 4.25
CA GLU A 780 43.42 -28.16 2.80
C GLU A 780 43.60 -26.84 1.99
N ARG A 781 42.74 -25.81 2.21
CA ARG A 781 42.84 -24.51 1.55
C ARG A 781 44.16 -23.76 1.85
N GLN A 782 44.76 -24.07 2.98
CA GLN A 782 46.07 -23.54 3.40
C GLN A 782 47.24 -24.36 2.85
N GLY A 783 47.00 -25.51 2.17
CA GLY A 783 48.02 -26.41 1.65
C GLY A 783 48.56 -27.45 2.64
N ASP A 784 48.07 -27.52 3.87
CA ASP A 784 48.46 -28.53 4.86
C ASP A 784 47.61 -29.80 4.70
N TYR A 785 47.87 -30.53 3.65
CA TYR A 785 47.15 -31.76 3.33
C TYR A 785 47.29 -32.89 4.41
N THR A 786 48.38 -32.89 5.15
CA THR A 786 48.63 -33.91 6.23
C THR A 786 47.69 -33.67 7.42
N ALA A 787 47.62 -32.43 7.90
CA ALA A 787 46.68 -32.06 8.96
C ALA A 787 45.23 -32.20 8.48
N ALA A 788 44.93 -31.79 7.24
CA ALA A 788 43.63 -31.94 6.63
C ALA A 788 43.12 -33.38 6.62
N LYS A 789 43.95 -34.34 6.12
CA LYS A 789 43.59 -35.77 6.08
C LYS A 789 43.32 -36.33 7.48
N THR A 790 44.14 -35.94 8.47
CA THR A 790 43.98 -36.36 9.85
C THR A 790 42.66 -35.88 10.46
N MET A 791 42.32 -34.59 10.27
CA MET A 791 41.11 -33.97 10.80
C MET A 791 39.85 -34.55 10.13
N CYS A 792 39.85 -34.67 8.80
CA CYS A 792 38.71 -35.24 8.06
C CYS A 792 38.48 -36.72 8.41
N GLN A 793 39.54 -37.51 8.62
CA GLN A 793 39.42 -38.91 9.03
C GLN A 793 38.84 -39.02 10.44
N ALA A 794 39.30 -38.20 11.39
CA ALA A 794 38.77 -38.20 12.75
C ALA A 794 37.28 -37.75 12.75
N SER A 795 36.90 -36.82 11.87
CA SER A 795 35.51 -36.44 11.69
C SER A 795 34.64 -37.57 11.13
N LEU A 796 35.13 -38.31 10.12
CA LEU A 796 34.44 -39.46 9.53
C LEU A 796 34.18 -40.55 10.56
N ASP A 797 35.19 -40.88 11.38
CA ASP A 797 35.09 -41.91 12.41
C ASP A 797 34.02 -41.53 13.47
N ARG A 798 33.94 -40.25 13.83
CA ARG A 798 32.88 -39.74 14.70
C ARG A 798 31.50 -39.81 14.08
N TYR A 799 31.33 -39.41 12.80
CA TYR A 799 30.04 -39.53 12.10
C TYR A 799 29.59 -41.00 11.98
N ARG A 800 30.51 -41.93 11.77
CA ARG A 800 30.22 -43.37 11.77
C ARG A 800 29.67 -43.81 13.13
N LEU A 801 30.33 -43.43 14.22
CA LEU A 801 29.89 -43.75 15.60
C LEU A 801 28.51 -43.17 15.91
N LEU A 802 28.21 -41.98 15.39
CA LEU A 802 26.95 -41.29 15.58
C LEU A 802 25.86 -41.73 14.58
N ASN A 803 26.22 -42.61 13.63
CA ASN A 803 25.34 -43.01 12.52
C ASN A 803 24.73 -41.81 11.77
N ASP A 804 25.53 -40.74 11.59
CA ASP A 804 25.14 -39.55 10.83
C ASP A 804 25.60 -39.69 9.36
N ARG A 805 24.69 -40.23 8.53
CA ARG A 805 24.98 -40.48 7.12
C ARG A 805 25.27 -39.21 6.33
N SER A 806 24.58 -38.10 6.65
CA SER A 806 24.82 -36.81 6.01
C SER A 806 26.21 -36.25 6.32
N GLY A 807 26.66 -36.35 7.59
CA GLY A 807 28.01 -35.96 7.97
C GLY A 807 29.06 -36.87 7.31
N MET A 808 28.78 -38.19 7.19
CA MET A 808 29.67 -39.11 6.46
C MET A 808 29.89 -38.72 5.01
N THR A 809 28.86 -38.31 4.26
CA THR A 809 29.02 -37.87 2.85
C THR A 809 29.97 -36.68 2.77
N THR A 810 29.80 -35.68 3.64
CA THR A 810 30.67 -34.49 3.66
C THR A 810 32.12 -34.87 4.03
N ALA A 811 32.32 -35.71 5.04
CA ALA A 811 33.67 -36.12 5.44
C ALA A 811 34.39 -36.95 4.37
N LEU A 812 33.68 -37.91 3.74
CA LEU A 812 34.23 -38.71 2.62
C LEU A 812 34.64 -37.82 1.45
N ARG A 813 33.79 -36.85 1.08
CA ARG A 813 34.11 -35.92 0.03
C ARG A 813 35.31 -35.02 0.37
N SER A 814 35.42 -34.56 1.63
CA SER A 814 36.60 -33.80 2.10
C SER A 814 37.89 -34.61 2.08
N ILE A 815 37.86 -35.90 2.51
CA ILE A 815 39.05 -36.78 2.42
C ILE A 815 39.43 -37.01 0.97
N ALA A 816 38.44 -37.14 0.08
CA ALA A 816 38.70 -37.34 -1.35
C ALA A 816 39.30 -36.08 -2.01
N SER A 817 38.90 -34.89 -1.60
CA SER A 817 39.50 -33.62 -2.02
C SER A 817 40.99 -33.55 -1.63
N VAL A 818 41.29 -33.93 -0.38
CA VAL A 818 42.67 -34.00 0.08
C VAL A 818 43.48 -35.06 -0.69
N ALA A 819 42.90 -36.24 -0.96
CA ALA A 819 43.55 -37.28 -1.76
C ALA A 819 43.79 -36.86 -3.20
N GLU A 820 42.88 -36.07 -3.79
CA GLU A 820 43.07 -35.44 -5.11
C GLU A 820 44.27 -34.51 -5.08
N GLY A 821 44.34 -33.58 -4.09
CA GLY A 821 45.47 -32.65 -3.94
C GLY A 821 46.82 -33.36 -3.72
N LEU A 822 46.81 -34.60 -3.19
CA LEU A 822 48.00 -35.46 -3.04
C LEU A 822 48.24 -36.36 -4.28
N ALA A 823 47.49 -36.17 -5.39
CA ALA A 823 47.50 -36.98 -6.60
C ALA A 823 47.17 -38.48 -6.38
N GLN A 824 46.49 -38.85 -5.31
CA GLN A 824 46.01 -40.20 -5.00
C GLN A 824 44.63 -40.45 -5.63
N TYR A 825 44.54 -40.34 -6.94
CA TYR A 825 43.28 -40.31 -7.70
C TYR A 825 42.41 -41.57 -7.53
N ALA A 826 43.04 -42.77 -7.43
CA ALA A 826 42.29 -44.03 -7.25
C ALA A 826 41.60 -44.09 -5.87
N GLU A 827 42.27 -43.62 -4.79
CA GLU A 827 41.69 -43.48 -3.45
C GLU A 827 40.56 -42.46 -3.46
N ALA A 828 40.78 -41.30 -4.06
CA ALA A 828 39.79 -40.25 -4.20
C ALA A 828 38.53 -40.74 -4.92
N GLU A 829 38.67 -41.42 -6.04
CA GLU A 829 37.55 -41.96 -6.83
C GLU A 829 36.72 -42.99 -6.01
N GLY A 830 37.38 -43.85 -5.25
CA GLY A 830 36.70 -44.82 -4.36
C GLY A 830 35.86 -44.16 -3.28
N LEU A 831 36.47 -43.19 -2.58
CA LEU A 831 35.77 -42.41 -1.52
C LEU A 831 34.58 -41.58 -2.09
N LEU A 832 34.72 -41.01 -3.28
CA LEU A 832 33.67 -40.26 -3.92
C LEU A 832 32.50 -41.12 -4.36
N ARG A 833 32.74 -42.33 -4.84
CA ARG A 833 31.69 -43.30 -5.16
C ARG A 833 30.90 -43.71 -3.92
N GLU A 834 31.60 -43.93 -2.81
CA GLU A 834 30.95 -44.21 -1.49
C GLU A 834 30.10 -43.00 -1.05
N SER A 835 30.64 -41.78 -1.13
CA SER A 835 29.92 -40.54 -0.80
C SER A 835 28.70 -40.33 -1.70
N LEU A 836 28.83 -40.60 -3.02
CA LEU A 836 27.71 -40.46 -3.95
C LEU A 836 26.57 -41.44 -3.65
N ALA A 837 26.90 -42.70 -3.40
CA ALA A 837 25.93 -43.73 -3.06
C ALA A 837 25.15 -43.35 -1.78
N LEU A 838 25.86 -42.90 -0.74
CA LEU A 838 25.23 -42.45 0.51
C LEU A 838 24.36 -41.20 0.32
N SER A 839 24.83 -40.21 -0.47
CA SER A 839 24.07 -38.98 -0.69
C SER A 839 22.80 -39.23 -1.50
N GLN A 840 22.84 -40.17 -2.44
CA GLN A 840 21.67 -40.63 -3.20
C GLN A 840 20.69 -41.40 -2.34
N GLU A 841 21.18 -42.29 -1.44
CA GLU A 841 20.31 -43.03 -0.51
C GLU A 841 19.54 -42.14 0.46
N ILE A 842 20.14 -41.05 0.93
CA ILE A 842 19.47 -40.07 1.82
C ILE A 842 18.72 -38.99 1.09
N GLY A 843 18.77 -38.97 -0.26
CA GLY A 843 18.13 -37.95 -1.10
C GLY A 843 18.77 -36.56 -1.05
N ASN A 844 20.02 -36.44 -0.58
CA ASN A 844 20.72 -35.16 -0.48
C ASN A 844 21.29 -34.76 -1.86
N ARG A 845 20.46 -34.15 -2.69
CA ARG A 845 20.80 -33.76 -4.07
C ARG A 845 22.00 -32.80 -4.15
N ARG A 846 22.14 -31.91 -3.15
CA ARG A 846 23.25 -30.96 -3.08
C ARG A 846 24.59 -31.67 -2.89
N GLU A 847 24.67 -32.59 -1.91
CA GLU A 847 25.88 -33.36 -1.68
C GLU A 847 26.20 -34.30 -2.85
N SER A 848 25.18 -34.87 -3.53
CA SER A 848 25.36 -35.63 -4.77
C SER A 848 25.97 -34.75 -5.88
N ALA A 849 25.51 -33.52 -6.04
CA ALA A 849 26.01 -32.57 -7.03
C ALA A 849 27.48 -32.20 -6.77
N LEU A 850 27.82 -31.90 -5.50
CA LEU A 850 29.19 -31.58 -5.08
C LEU A 850 30.13 -32.79 -5.30
N THR A 851 29.65 -33.98 -4.97
CA THR A 851 30.40 -35.23 -5.13
C THR A 851 30.66 -35.55 -6.61
N LEU A 852 29.64 -35.37 -7.47
CA LEU A 852 29.78 -35.52 -8.91
C LEU A 852 30.77 -34.51 -9.50
N ASN A 853 30.77 -33.28 -9.03
CA ASN A 853 31.73 -32.27 -9.44
C ASN A 853 33.17 -32.70 -9.11
N LEU A 854 33.42 -33.24 -7.91
CA LEU A 854 34.74 -33.75 -7.54
C LEU A 854 35.13 -35.02 -8.31
N LEU A 855 34.15 -35.92 -8.61
CA LEU A 855 34.42 -37.07 -9.52
C LEU A 855 34.85 -36.58 -10.90
N GLY A 856 34.24 -35.52 -11.40
CA GLY A 856 34.65 -34.85 -12.61
C GLY A 856 36.12 -34.39 -12.55
N ILE A 857 36.52 -33.71 -11.45
CA ILE A 857 37.90 -33.23 -11.25
C ILE A 857 38.88 -34.42 -11.23
N VAL A 858 38.61 -35.48 -10.47
CA VAL A 858 39.46 -36.66 -10.34
C VAL A 858 39.62 -37.37 -11.72
N THR A 859 38.53 -37.51 -12.49
CA THR A 859 38.56 -38.13 -13.82
C THR A 859 39.25 -37.23 -14.86
N GLU A 860 39.15 -35.93 -14.74
CA GLU A 860 39.88 -34.93 -15.54
C GLU A 860 41.40 -35.06 -15.30
N MET A 861 41.83 -35.13 -14.03
CA MET A 861 43.23 -35.31 -13.66
C MET A 861 43.79 -36.64 -14.19
N GLN A 862 42.95 -37.67 -14.37
CA GLN A 862 43.29 -38.93 -15.04
C GLN A 862 43.18 -38.80 -16.57
N GLN A 863 42.99 -37.62 -17.17
CA GLN A 863 42.82 -37.36 -18.61
C GLN A 863 41.59 -38.03 -19.25
N ARG A 864 40.59 -38.41 -18.45
CA ARG A 864 39.33 -39.03 -18.91
C ARG A 864 38.29 -37.95 -19.20
N TYR A 865 38.59 -37.03 -20.11
CA TYR A 865 37.83 -35.78 -20.34
C TYR A 865 36.35 -35.97 -20.67
N THR A 866 36.00 -36.99 -21.46
CA THR A 866 34.61 -37.28 -21.80
C THR A 866 33.78 -37.65 -20.56
N GLU A 867 34.34 -38.46 -19.69
CA GLU A 867 33.70 -38.88 -18.44
C GLU A 867 33.63 -37.73 -17.45
N ALA A 868 34.67 -36.91 -17.37
CA ALA A 868 34.68 -35.68 -16.56
C ALA A 868 33.57 -34.74 -16.98
N CYS A 869 33.41 -34.45 -18.27
CA CYS A 869 32.31 -33.63 -18.77
C CYS A 869 30.93 -34.21 -18.46
N HIS A 870 30.79 -35.56 -18.45
CA HIS A 870 29.54 -36.21 -18.07
C HIS A 870 29.20 -35.95 -16.59
N TYR A 871 30.15 -36.10 -15.66
CA TYR A 871 29.96 -35.81 -14.24
C TYR A 871 29.68 -34.34 -13.99
N TYR A 872 30.36 -33.42 -14.65
CA TYR A 872 30.13 -31.98 -14.52
C TYR A 872 28.72 -31.59 -14.99
N ARG A 873 28.21 -32.13 -16.11
CA ARG A 873 26.85 -31.87 -16.58
C ARG A 873 25.80 -32.43 -15.63
N GLN A 874 26.02 -33.64 -15.08
CA GLN A 874 25.10 -34.16 -14.04
C GLN A 874 25.08 -33.29 -12.79
N SER A 875 26.25 -32.83 -12.34
CA SER A 875 26.36 -31.89 -11.22
C SER A 875 25.59 -30.58 -11.49
N LEU A 876 25.80 -30.00 -12.70
CA LEU A 876 25.12 -28.76 -13.13
C LEU A 876 23.60 -28.95 -13.17
N GLN A 877 23.14 -30.09 -13.70
CA GLN A 877 21.71 -30.41 -13.75
C GLN A 877 21.11 -30.47 -12.31
N LEU A 878 21.74 -31.17 -11.38
CA LEU A 878 21.26 -31.29 -10.01
C LEU A 878 21.22 -29.94 -9.31
N PHE A 879 22.23 -29.07 -9.47
CA PHE A 879 22.19 -27.72 -8.92
C PHE A 879 21.06 -26.88 -9.51
N SER A 880 20.78 -27.02 -10.81
CA SER A 880 19.66 -26.37 -11.47
C SER A 880 18.30 -26.86 -10.94
N GLU A 881 18.13 -28.18 -10.75
CA GLU A 881 16.90 -28.80 -10.22
C GLU A 881 16.57 -28.35 -8.79
N ILE A 882 17.59 -28.14 -7.95
CA ILE A 882 17.38 -27.64 -6.58
C ILE A 882 17.31 -26.11 -6.49
N GLY A 883 17.50 -25.41 -7.62
CA GLY A 883 17.49 -23.94 -7.67
C GLY A 883 18.70 -23.27 -7.01
N GLU A 884 19.81 -24.01 -6.79
CA GLU A 884 21.04 -23.48 -6.18
C GLU A 884 21.96 -22.89 -7.24
N ARG A 885 21.65 -21.66 -7.68
CA ARG A 885 22.39 -20.97 -8.73
C ARG A 885 23.89 -20.82 -8.43
N TRP A 886 24.25 -20.65 -7.16
CA TRP A 886 25.66 -20.52 -6.78
C TRP A 886 26.46 -21.83 -7.06
N GLY A 887 25.94 -22.99 -6.66
CA GLY A 887 26.62 -24.28 -6.87
C GLY A 887 26.95 -24.57 -8.34
N MET A 888 26.20 -23.99 -9.27
CA MET A 888 26.41 -24.16 -10.71
C MET A 888 27.74 -23.57 -11.19
N HIS A 889 28.35 -22.60 -10.47
CA HIS A 889 29.65 -22.04 -10.87
C HIS A 889 30.79 -23.07 -10.86
N LEU A 890 30.73 -24.11 -9.99
CA LEU A 890 31.73 -25.15 -9.86
C LEU A 890 31.84 -25.99 -11.15
N PRO A 891 30.78 -26.72 -11.56
CA PRO A 891 30.86 -27.54 -12.76
C PRO A 891 31.01 -26.67 -14.03
N LEU A 892 30.49 -25.44 -14.09
CA LEU A 892 30.74 -24.54 -15.22
C LEU A 892 32.20 -24.16 -15.34
N GLY A 893 32.85 -23.75 -14.25
CA GLY A 893 34.26 -23.45 -14.24
C GLY A 893 35.12 -24.65 -14.68
N ASN A 894 34.79 -25.86 -14.22
CA ASN A 894 35.51 -27.08 -14.56
C ASN A 894 35.25 -27.55 -16.01
N LEU A 895 34.03 -27.36 -16.55
CA LEU A 895 33.78 -27.56 -17.99
C LEU A 895 34.62 -26.59 -18.83
N GLY A 896 34.81 -25.36 -18.36
CA GLY A 896 35.74 -24.42 -18.95
C GLY A 896 37.19 -24.89 -18.91
N ASP A 897 37.65 -25.54 -17.81
CA ASP A 897 38.99 -26.10 -17.68
C ASP A 897 39.23 -27.23 -18.71
N VAL A 898 38.28 -28.13 -18.89
CA VAL A 898 38.32 -29.15 -19.93
C VAL A 898 38.35 -28.53 -21.34
N ALA A 899 37.49 -27.54 -21.61
CA ALA A 899 37.47 -26.84 -22.89
C ALA A 899 38.80 -26.14 -23.17
N PHE A 900 39.39 -25.50 -22.14
CA PHE A 900 40.72 -24.88 -22.24
C PHE A 900 41.80 -25.89 -22.57
N THR A 901 41.83 -27.02 -21.89
CA THR A 901 42.81 -28.10 -22.09
C THR A 901 42.71 -28.71 -23.51
N LEU A 902 41.50 -28.78 -24.06
CA LEU A 902 41.24 -29.26 -25.42
C LEU A 902 41.46 -28.17 -26.50
N GLY A 903 41.88 -26.96 -26.15
CA GLY A 903 42.13 -25.86 -27.05
C GLY A 903 40.89 -25.08 -27.52
N ASN A 904 39.72 -25.38 -26.97
CA ASN A 904 38.45 -24.71 -27.30
C ASN A 904 38.30 -23.42 -26.46
N TYR A 905 39.11 -22.40 -26.72
CA TYR A 905 39.20 -21.18 -25.91
C TYR A 905 37.90 -20.36 -25.85
N GLN A 906 37.10 -20.39 -26.92
CA GLN A 906 35.82 -19.68 -26.96
C GLN A 906 34.80 -20.31 -25.99
N ASP A 907 34.69 -21.63 -25.98
CA ASP A 907 33.85 -22.36 -25.04
C ASP A 907 34.33 -22.16 -23.60
N ALA A 908 35.64 -22.20 -23.36
CA ALA A 908 36.23 -21.94 -22.06
C ALA A 908 35.86 -20.56 -21.53
N LYS A 909 35.99 -19.49 -22.34
CA LYS A 909 35.55 -18.13 -21.99
C LYS A 909 34.07 -18.05 -21.65
N SER A 910 33.23 -18.72 -22.44
CA SER A 910 31.77 -18.76 -22.21
C SER A 910 31.44 -19.36 -20.86
N TYR A 911 32.03 -20.53 -20.53
CA TYR A 911 31.82 -21.19 -19.24
C TYR A 911 32.34 -20.38 -18.07
N TYR A 912 33.54 -19.79 -18.14
CA TYR A 912 34.10 -19.00 -17.05
C TYR A 912 33.31 -17.72 -16.81
N ARG A 913 32.84 -17.07 -17.87
CA ARG A 913 31.97 -15.91 -17.76
C ARG A 913 30.64 -16.27 -17.11
N ALA A 914 30.00 -17.37 -17.53
CA ALA A 914 28.76 -17.84 -16.92
C ALA A 914 28.93 -18.11 -15.41
N ALA A 915 30.07 -18.76 -15.05
CA ALA A 915 30.42 -19.00 -13.65
C ALA A 915 30.64 -17.70 -12.86
N LEU A 916 31.33 -16.71 -13.44
CA LEU A 916 31.59 -15.42 -12.80
C LEU A 916 30.31 -14.61 -12.59
N GLU A 917 29.39 -14.64 -13.56
CA GLU A 917 28.09 -13.95 -13.45
C GLU A 917 27.22 -14.53 -12.32
N LEU A 918 27.21 -15.85 -12.15
CA LEU A 918 26.51 -16.49 -11.01
C LEU A 918 27.09 -16.07 -9.65
N LEU A 919 28.40 -15.84 -9.60
CA LEU A 919 29.09 -15.44 -8.37
C LEU A 919 28.90 -13.95 -8.03
N ARG A 920 28.54 -13.11 -9.01
CA ARG A 920 28.38 -11.66 -8.82
C ARG A 920 27.32 -11.31 -7.77
N THR A 921 26.25 -12.08 -7.70
CA THR A 921 25.14 -11.82 -6.74
C THR A 921 25.49 -12.18 -5.30
N SER A 922 26.40 -13.13 -5.08
CA SER A 922 26.79 -13.63 -3.74
C SER A 922 28.08 -13.03 -3.20
N TRP A 923 28.86 -12.32 -4.03
CA TRP A 923 30.19 -11.80 -3.68
C TRP A 923 31.13 -12.85 -3.04
N ALA A 924 31.05 -14.08 -3.51
CA ALA A 924 31.92 -15.15 -3.04
C ALA A 924 33.35 -14.99 -3.59
N VAL A 925 34.10 -14.09 -2.96
CA VAL A 925 35.41 -13.57 -3.41
C VAL A 925 36.41 -14.67 -3.79
N PRO A 926 36.61 -15.75 -3.00
CA PRO A 926 37.58 -16.78 -3.37
C PRO A 926 37.31 -17.39 -4.75
N TYR A 927 36.05 -17.73 -5.01
CA TYR A 927 35.63 -18.35 -6.27
C TYR A 927 35.65 -17.37 -7.45
N MET A 928 35.37 -16.08 -7.22
CA MET A 928 35.52 -15.05 -8.24
C MET A 928 36.99 -14.89 -8.68
N LEU A 929 37.92 -14.92 -7.73
CA LEU A 929 39.35 -14.83 -7.99
C LEU A 929 39.84 -16.03 -8.84
N ILE A 930 39.32 -17.23 -8.61
CA ILE A 930 39.58 -18.42 -9.40
C ILE A 930 39.12 -18.22 -10.83
N GLN A 931 37.90 -17.70 -11.05
CA GLN A 931 37.43 -17.45 -12.44
C GLN A 931 38.26 -16.37 -13.15
N ILE A 932 38.68 -15.33 -12.43
CA ILE A 932 39.54 -14.27 -12.96
C ILE A 932 40.91 -14.87 -13.40
N TYR A 933 41.50 -15.74 -12.56
CA TYR A 933 42.70 -16.49 -12.93
C TYR A 933 42.51 -17.32 -14.19
N ARG A 934 41.43 -18.10 -14.28
CA ARG A 934 41.07 -18.94 -15.43
C ARG A 934 40.95 -18.14 -16.73
N ILE A 935 40.27 -16.97 -16.65
CA ILE A 935 40.13 -16.05 -17.79
C ILE A 935 41.50 -15.50 -18.21
N ALA A 936 42.35 -15.11 -17.23
CA ALA A 936 43.68 -14.65 -17.50
C ALA A 936 44.56 -15.75 -18.22
N ALA A 937 44.37 -17.01 -17.82
CA ALA A 937 45.06 -18.13 -18.47
C ALA A 937 44.64 -18.31 -19.95
N VAL A 938 43.35 -18.14 -20.26
CA VAL A 938 42.85 -18.16 -21.63
C VAL A 938 43.44 -17.03 -22.46
N LEU A 939 43.42 -15.80 -21.91
CA LEU A 939 44.01 -14.63 -22.60
C LEU A 939 45.49 -14.80 -22.86
N ALA A 940 46.23 -15.42 -21.94
CA ALA A 940 47.62 -15.77 -22.13
C ALA A 940 47.80 -16.77 -23.30
N ALA A 941 46.98 -17.81 -23.38
CA ALA A 941 47.01 -18.79 -24.44
C ALA A 941 46.64 -18.19 -25.85
N GLU A 942 45.84 -17.15 -25.88
CA GLU A 942 45.46 -16.38 -27.07
C GLU A 942 46.50 -15.29 -27.44
N ASN A 943 47.68 -15.29 -26.83
CA ASN A 943 48.73 -14.26 -27.01
C ASN A 943 48.35 -12.83 -26.55
N GLN A 944 47.38 -12.67 -25.66
CA GLN A 944 46.98 -11.40 -25.07
C GLN A 944 47.70 -11.21 -23.69
N ALA A 945 49.01 -11.33 -23.69
CA ALA A 945 49.82 -11.40 -22.47
C ALA A 945 49.69 -10.18 -21.55
N GLU A 946 49.55 -8.95 -22.07
CA GLU A 946 49.36 -7.72 -21.25
C GLU A 946 48.07 -7.77 -20.48
N GLN A 947 46.94 -8.11 -21.13
CA GLN A 947 45.64 -8.22 -20.46
C GLN A 947 45.64 -9.34 -19.41
N ALA A 948 46.32 -10.45 -19.72
CA ALA A 948 46.48 -11.55 -18.75
C ALA A 948 47.23 -11.11 -17.49
N VAL A 949 48.35 -10.38 -17.63
CA VAL A 949 49.11 -9.82 -16.51
C VAL A 949 48.25 -8.84 -15.69
N GLU A 950 47.52 -7.98 -16.37
CA GLU A 950 46.64 -6.97 -15.77
C GLU A 950 45.58 -7.64 -14.88
N LEU A 951 44.90 -8.69 -15.35
CA LEU A 951 43.90 -9.45 -14.59
C LEU A 951 44.49 -10.25 -13.43
N LEU A 952 45.72 -10.79 -13.59
CA LEU A 952 46.37 -11.59 -12.55
C LEU A 952 46.78 -10.80 -11.31
N GLN A 953 46.95 -9.50 -11.40
CA GLN A 953 47.39 -8.68 -10.23
C GLN A 953 46.44 -8.84 -9.05
N LEU A 954 45.11 -8.88 -9.28
CA LEU A 954 44.13 -9.02 -8.20
C LEU A 954 44.21 -10.42 -7.53
N PRO A 955 44.14 -11.57 -8.25
CA PRO A 955 44.30 -12.90 -7.64
C PRO A 955 45.62 -13.07 -6.86
N LEU A 956 46.76 -12.61 -7.42
CA LEU A 956 48.08 -12.78 -6.82
C LEU A 956 48.22 -12.11 -5.43
N HIS A 957 47.57 -10.97 -5.24
CA HIS A 957 47.71 -10.18 -4.02
C HIS A 957 46.53 -10.32 -3.04
N HIS A 958 45.45 -11.03 -3.43
CA HIS A 958 44.29 -11.13 -2.58
C HIS A 958 44.37 -12.29 -1.58
N PRO A 959 44.19 -12.05 -0.26
CA PRO A 959 44.37 -13.10 0.78
C PRO A 959 43.36 -14.26 0.69
N ALA A 960 42.19 -14.03 0.08
CA ALA A 960 41.14 -15.03 -0.04
C ALA A 960 41.39 -16.11 -1.12
N LEU A 961 42.45 -15.97 -1.95
CA LEU A 961 42.78 -17.02 -2.92
C LEU A 961 43.43 -18.20 -2.17
N ASP A 962 42.96 -19.42 -2.46
CA ASP A 962 43.54 -20.62 -1.88
C ASP A 962 44.99 -20.86 -2.37
N GLN A 963 45.75 -21.71 -1.64
CA GLN A 963 47.17 -21.88 -1.91
C GLN A 963 47.43 -22.56 -3.25
N ALA A 964 46.60 -23.51 -3.66
CA ALA A 964 46.79 -24.23 -4.93
C ALA A 964 46.62 -23.34 -6.15
N PHE A 965 45.58 -22.46 -6.14
CA PHE A 965 45.40 -21.50 -7.21
C PHE A 965 46.38 -20.33 -7.15
N ARG A 966 46.90 -19.98 -5.98
CA ARG A 966 48.00 -19.00 -5.82
C ARG A 966 49.24 -19.46 -6.53
N GLU A 967 49.69 -20.69 -6.28
CA GLU A 967 50.85 -21.28 -6.95
C GLU A 967 50.71 -21.32 -8.48
N ARG A 968 49.50 -21.67 -8.97
CA ARG A 968 49.22 -21.67 -10.41
C ARG A 968 49.25 -20.23 -10.98
N ALA A 969 48.74 -19.24 -10.29
CA ALA A 969 48.75 -17.84 -10.72
C ALA A 969 50.19 -17.27 -10.72
N GLU A 970 50.99 -17.60 -9.74
CA GLU A 970 52.42 -17.24 -9.68
C GLU A 970 53.21 -17.86 -10.85
N ALA A 971 52.99 -19.15 -11.14
CA ALA A 971 53.61 -19.82 -12.25
C ALA A 971 53.23 -19.19 -13.61
N LEU A 972 51.96 -18.88 -13.81
CA LEU A 972 51.50 -18.20 -15.03
C LEU A 972 52.10 -16.79 -15.15
N ASN A 973 52.11 -16.03 -14.06
CA ASN A 973 52.69 -14.69 -14.03
C ASN A 973 54.18 -14.71 -14.32
N ALA A 974 54.95 -15.69 -13.79
CA ALA A 974 56.38 -15.87 -14.11
C ALA A 974 56.59 -16.15 -15.60
N SER A 975 55.79 -17.00 -16.25
CA SER A 975 55.85 -17.25 -17.68
C SER A 975 55.56 -15.98 -18.50
N LEU A 976 54.51 -15.22 -18.16
CA LEU A 976 54.16 -13.96 -18.84
C LEU A 976 55.24 -12.86 -18.67
N THR A 977 55.87 -12.82 -17.50
CA THR A 977 56.97 -11.89 -17.20
C THR A 977 58.16 -12.17 -18.11
N ALA A 978 58.47 -13.43 -18.41
CA ALA A 978 59.53 -13.80 -19.34
C ALA A 978 59.20 -13.49 -20.80
N MET A 979 57.94 -13.35 -21.18
CA MET A 979 57.51 -13.08 -22.56
C MET A 979 57.39 -11.61 -22.93
N LEU A 980 57.10 -10.73 -21.95
CA LEU A 980 56.80 -9.31 -22.20
C LEU A 980 58.03 -8.41 -22.06
N PRO A 981 58.16 -7.37 -22.89
CA PRO A 981 59.14 -6.29 -22.66
C PRO A 981 58.92 -5.61 -21.30
N PRO A 982 60.03 -5.19 -20.58
CA PRO A 982 59.90 -4.65 -19.23
C PRO A 982 58.93 -3.45 -19.12
N ASP A 983 58.92 -2.56 -20.09
CA ASP A 983 58.04 -1.37 -20.10
C ASP A 983 56.57 -1.73 -20.21
N ARG A 984 56.24 -2.70 -21.08
CA ARG A 984 54.85 -3.17 -21.26
C ARG A 984 54.38 -3.99 -20.06
N LEU A 985 55.26 -4.77 -19.47
CA LEU A 985 54.99 -5.48 -18.22
C LEU A 985 54.67 -4.53 -17.06
N ALA A 986 55.51 -3.53 -16.82
CA ALA A 986 55.30 -2.55 -15.78
C ALA A 986 53.97 -1.78 -15.98
N ALA A 987 53.69 -1.36 -17.21
CA ALA A 987 52.42 -0.70 -17.53
C ALA A 987 51.19 -1.58 -17.24
N ALA A 988 51.22 -2.88 -17.60
CA ALA A 988 50.13 -3.84 -17.33
C ALA A 988 49.97 -4.06 -15.82
N GLN A 989 51.07 -4.22 -15.06
CA GLN A 989 51.02 -4.38 -13.61
C GLN A 989 50.41 -3.15 -12.91
N VAL A 990 50.82 -1.92 -13.33
CA VAL A 990 50.25 -0.68 -12.77
C VAL A 990 48.76 -0.60 -13.04
N ARG A 991 48.28 -0.95 -14.24
CA ARG A 991 46.84 -0.95 -14.57
C ARG A 991 46.08 -1.98 -13.73
N GLY A 992 46.67 -3.11 -13.42
CA GLY A 992 46.05 -4.17 -12.64
C GLY A 992 46.03 -3.91 -11.12
N CYS A 993 47.13 -3.40 -10.54
CA CYS A 993 47.29 -3.20 -9.09
C CYS A 993 46.29 -2.18 -8.47
N GLY A 994 45.71 -1.28 -9.27
CA GLY A 994 44.79 -0.23 -8.78
C GLY A 994 43.32 -0.61 -8.84
N ARG A 995 42.97 -1.79 -9.35
CA ARG A 995 41.56 -2.17 -9.59
C ARG A 995 40.91 -2.91 -8.43
N SER A 996 39.70 -2.49 -8.08
CA SER A 996 38.83 -3.26 -7.20
C SER A 996 38.25 -4.49 -7.92
N LEU A 997 37.77 -5.47 -7.15
CA LEU A 997 37.13 -6.67 -7.68
C LEU A 997 35.96 -6.33 -8.62
N SER A 998 35.14 -5.33 -8.25
CA SER A 998 34.02 -4.87 -9.08
C SER A 998 34.47 -4.30 -10.42
N GLN A 999 35.55 -3.52 -10.44
CA GLN A 999 36.13 -2.98 -11.67
C GLN A 999 36.70 -4.07 -12.57
N VAL A 1000 37.37 -5.09 -11.99
CA VAL A 1000 37.88 -6.25 -12.78
C VAL A 1000 36.72 -7.03 -13.42
N VAL A 1001 35.64 -7.27 -12.69
CA VAL A 1001 34.44 -7.95 -13.21
C VAL A 1001 33.81 -7.15 -14.37
N THR A 1002 33.73 -5.84 -14.27
CA THR A 1002 33.24 -4.96 -15.35
C THR A 1002 34.14 -5.07 -16.60
N VAL A 1003 35.47 -5.00 -16.42
CA VAL A 1003 36.42 -5.16 -17.54
C VAL A 1003 36.27 -6.53 -18.24
N ILE A 1004 36.07 -7.59 -17.46
CA ILE A 1004 35.83 -8.93 -18.06
C ILE A 1004 34.52 -8.95 -18.86
N ALA A 1005 33.48 -8.29 -18.38
CA ALA A 1005 32.21 -8.20 -19.11
C ALA A 1005 32.39 -7.49 -20.48
N ASP A 1006 33.18 -6.42 -20.50
CA ASP A 1006 33.50 -5.68 -21.74
C ASP A 1006 34.40 -6.48 -22.71
N LEU A 1007 35.38 -7.20 -22.17
CA LEU A 1007 36.28 -8.03 -22.97
C LEU A 1007 35.60 -9.26 -23.61
N MET A 1008 34.49 -9.70 -23.04
CA MET A 1008 33.77 -10.89 -23.45
C MET A 1008 32.28 -10.59 -23.62
N PRO A 1009 31.83 -9.93 -24.70
CA PRO A 1009 30.41 -9.65 -24.93
C PRO A 1009 29.60 -10.95 -24.99
N SER A 1010 28.37 -10.89 -24.52
CA SER A 1010 27.45 -12.04 -24.47
C SER A 1010 27.17 -12.56 -25.87
N PHE A 1011 27.60 -13.74 -26.17
CA PHE A 1011 27.00 -14.49 -27.27
C PHE A 1011 25.66 -15.03 -26.80
N ALA A 1012 24.59 -14.62 -27.47
CA ALA A 1012 23.25 -15.14 -27.24
C ALA A 1012 23.20 -16.62 -27.66
N HIS A 1013 23.48 -17.51 -26.70
CA HIS A 1013 22.93 -18.86 -26.74
C HIS A 1013 21.69 -18.86 -25.84
N GLN A 1014 20.56 -18.48 -26.43
CA GLN A 1014 19.25 -18.94 -25.98
C GLN A 1014 19.19 -20.45 -26.28
N GLU A 1015 18.67 -21.17 -25.32
CA GLU A 1015 18.32 -22.60 -25.35
C GLU A 1015 19.51 -23.58 -25.14
N THR A 1016 19.70 -23.90 -23.86
CA THR A 1016 19.91 -25.26 -23.27
C THR A 1016 20.69 -25.19 -21.95
N TYR A 1017 20.03 -24.77 -20.89
CA TYR A 1017 20.46 -25.06 -19.50
C TYR A 1017 19.24 -25.37 -18.66
#